data_7cb2a7f871a5442758a4c190855c097e
#
_entry.id   7cb2a7f871a5442758a4c190855c097e
#
_cell.length_a   1.000
_cell.length_b   1.000
_cell.length_c   1.000
_cell.angle_alpha   90.00
_cell.angle_beta   90.00
_cell.angle_gamma   90.00
#
_symmetry.space_group_name_H-M   'P 1'
#
loop_
_entity.id
_entity.type
_entity.pdbx_description
1 polymer ?
#
loop_
_entity_poly.entity_id
_entity_poly.type
_entity_poly.pdbx_seq_one_letter_code
_entity_poly.pdbx_strand_id
1 'polypeptide(L)'
;MNEYKRIAGRLLGGLLALALCAALLPAGAVYAAGDTYAVEEDSTYAVGNDTLMRPRRAAPRGVQDNVTMHLFDYDGSLNSCGGRVLTFCNSAGQNSKDGTLQKSDDRPVMAPTLENGWPKVLGVSGPTAEDRSGSLQYLFDPSMAVTGKDIYAVGRGGSTGLFQRDGEGYLYYDSLQNAACYDAADGRFQLGNYLLRPHYTKYVTPNGKTAEQDYTQAFNGNFFPFNTAEGAEELPKGNALPTYRLPDGAVDLWFGMTMEFDFYMPAGGQIGGEDMVFQFLGDDDVFVYIDDVLVLDIGGTHAANSGSVNFATGAVRHPREDVIGPAGEQYTDTTLAAKFTAAGVGGAFNGSTFSDYTKHTLKFFYLERGGCVSYCYLRFNMPTLPSNSLTVAKELSGGGEALNGYLSGALDYRFRVLRPDGTLYVPAGTAYQVLEGASAVGSGTVTDGGYFTLKAGQMAQFTDMMALGGGQYAYVVEETMPSGLTGQYEQVQYTVGSGTGTAATPSVSTDFTGYRTDTLTAAETQLVTYRNVVDTNELGELRVTKRVAEGSVCPDGQPFDIAVSLGGSPIPAGTPYTVNGQRRSVEAVGIVPLTHGETAVFTGLLAGTVYAVSETPPEGFRASYAASVTAEGQTVPAAATGEVPVGGSVAVTVTNATYDYAVEILLTKTLLGGEAGQSETFRFLLEETDSRGEMLRQLPGTAISVTGDAPGGGRVVLGFTSGDTAPHYYRIREADVDGYWQGGEVYRLTVLPNGTDDAAHITVNGGTWDGTALSFVNRTRQTLTVSKTVRGELGDRAKAFPFTAAMTLDGVAVPFPAGTGYTVENGQAVFSLRHGESLTFTGLPYGAVVTVTETAHDGYAVINSSRGGDSGAVELTGAASLQFVNTKHAVPDMGLPAPTALPVFLLAGACGALALLRRRRHTL
;
A
#
# COMPACT_ATOMS: atom_id res chain seq x y z
N MET A 1 -23.88 15.51 22.83
CA MET A 1 -22.79 16.50 23.12
C MET A 1 -21.38 15.95 22.76
N ASN A 2 -21.22 14.66 22.60
CA ASN A 2 -19.94 14.05 22.17
C ASN A 2 -19.77 13.94 20.63
N GLU A 3 -20.85 13.90 19.87
CA GLU A 3 -20.76 13.90 18.40
C GLU A 3 -20.43 15.28 17.81
N TYR A 4 -20.90 16.35 18.42
CA TYR A 4 -20.53 17.70 18.00
C TYR A 4 -19.04 18.03 18.18
N LYS A 5 -18.40 17.42 19.17
CA LYS A 5 -16.94 17.57 19.37
C LYS A 5 -16.10 16.78 18.37
N ARG A 6 -16.64 15.68 17.81
CA ARG A 6 -15.97 14.88 16.78
C ARG A 6 -16.06 15.54 15.40
N ILE A 7 -17.20 16.18 15.09
CA ILE A 7 -17.39 16.92 13.83
C ILE A 7 -16.60 18.23 13.84
N ALA A 8 -16.56 18.94 14.96
CA ALA A 8 -15.75 20.14 15.12
C ALA A 8 -14.24 19.86 15.06
N GLY A 9 -13.79 18.70 15.56
CA GLY A 9 -12.37 18.27 15.45
C GLY A 9 -11.95 17.91 14.03
N ARG A 10 -12.85 17.33 13.24
CA ARG A 10 -12.58 17.00 11.84
C ARG A 10 -12.63 18.21 10.91
N LEU A 11 -13.54 19.15 11.16
CA LEU A 11 -13.57 20.42 10.46
C LEU A 11 -12.38 21.33 10.81
N LEU A 12 -11.92 21.29 12.06
CA LEU A 12 -10.74 22.03 12.49
C LEU A 12 -9.43 21.42 11.92
N GLY A 13 -9.37 20.10 11.75
CA GLY A 13 -8.25 19.40 11.12
C GLY A 13 -8.15 19.70 9.63
N GLY A 14 -9.27 19.71 8.91
CA GLY A 14 -9.33 20.06 7.48
C GLY A 14 -9.00 21.54 7.24
N LEU A 15 -9.49 22.43 8.08
CA LEU A 15 -9.17 23.87 8.03
C LEU A 15 -7.72 24.17 8.46
N LEU A 16 -7.15 23.36 9.36
CA LEU A 16 -5.74 23.50 9.74
C LEU A 16 -4.80 22.99 8.64
N ALA A 17 -5.16 21.96 7.89
CA ALA A 17 -4.40 21.50 6.73
C ALA A 17 -4.45 22.53 5.58
N LEU A 18 -5.62 23.13 5.31
CA LEU A 18 -5.72 24.23 4.36
C LEU A 18 -5.03 25.51 4.84
N ALA A 19 -5.06 25.81 6.14
CA ALA A 19 -4.35 26.95 6.72
C ALA A 19 -2.84 26.71 6.77
N LEU A 20 -2.36 25.45 6.89
CA LEU A 20 -0.94 25.16 6.80
C LEU A 20 -0.43 25.24 5.34
N CYS A 21 -1.22 24.88 4.35
CA CYS A 21 -0.87 25.11 2.95
C CYS A 21 -0.85 26.60 2.61
N ALA A 22 -1.76 27.41 3.18
CA ALA A 22 -1.76 28.85 3.00
C ALA A 22 -0.73 29.59 3.87
N ALA A 23 -0.29 28.99 4.98
CA ALA A 23 0.70 29.61 5.89
C ALA A 23 2.15 29.23 5.54
N LEU A 24 2.37 28.32 4.58
CA LEU A 24 3.69 27.94 4.09
C LEU A 24 4.08 28.65 2.77
N LEU A 25 3.21 29.49 2.25
CA LEU A 25 3.59 30.42 1.19
C LEU A 25 4.38 31.56 1.84
N PRO A 26 5.63 31.83 1.45
CA PRO A 26 6.32 33.04 1.90
C PRO A 26 5.49 34.23 1.48
N ALA A 27 5.27 35.16 2.41
CA ALA A 27 4.48 36.42 2.21
C ALA A 27 5.15 37.37 1.22
N GLY A 28 5.67 36.87 0.12
CA GLY A 28 6.38 37.60 -0.92
C GLY A 28 6.10 37.14 -2.34
N ALA A 29 5.30 36.08 -2.52
CA ALA A 29 5.01 35.54 -3.86
C ALA A 29 3.68 36.05 -4.43
N VAL A 30 3.28 37.27 -4.12
CA VAL A 30 2.21 37.97 -4.83
C VAL A 30 2.87 38.92 -5.83
N TYR A 31 3.29 38.38 -6.96
CA TYR A 31 3.59 39.24 -8.10
C TYR A 31 2.27 39.52 -8.81
N ALA A 32 1.79 40.72 -8.62
CA ALA A 32 0.78 41.30 -9.50
C ALA A 32 1.39 41.37 -10.90
N ALA A 33 0.81 40.65 -11.86
CA ALA A 33 1.10 40.87 -13.25
C ALA A 33 0.61 42.25 -13.65
N GLY A 34 1.50 43.11 -13.93
CA GLY A 34 1.21 44.41 -14.45
C GLY A 34 2.41 45.35 -14.39
N ASP A 35 2.91 45.58 -15.57
CA ASP A 35 3.84 46.70 -15.92
C ASP A 35 5.20 46.72 -15.26
N THR A 36 6.18 46.50 -16.13
CA THR A 36 7.59 46.81 -15.94
C THR A 36 8.21 46.17 -14.71
N TYR A 37 9.03 45.14 -14.95
CA TYR A 37 9.96 44.63 -13.98
C TYR A 37 10.89 45.76 -13.49
N ALA A 38 10.38 46.58 -12.58
CA ALA A 38 11.20 47.33 -11.69
C ALA A 38 11.57 46.34 -10.57
N VAL A 39 12.75 45.82 -10.64
CA VAL A 39 13.37 45.15 -9.50
C VAL A 39 13.48 46.25 -8.43
N GLU A 40 12.61 46.21 -7.41
CA GLU A 40 12.92 46.91 -6.18
C GLU A 40 14.15 46.25 -5.57
N GLU A 41 15.23 46.99 -5.52
CA GLU A 41 16.57 46.55 -5.05
C GLU A 41 16.60 46.18 -3.56
N ASP A 42 15.49 45.89 -2.91
CA ASP A 42 15.48 45.68 -1.45
C ASP A 42 14.59 44.51 -0.96
N SER A 43 14.69 43.37 -1.62
CA SER A 43 14.38 42.11 -0.95
C SER A 43 15.66 41.26 -0.83
N THR A 44 16.50 41.70 0.08
CA THR A 44 17.53 40.79 0.61
C THR A 44 16.86 39.61 1.30
N TYR A 45 16.43 38.63 0.54
CA TYR A 45 16.41 37.29 1.07
C TYR A 45 17.84 36.96 1.43
N ALA A 46 18.22 37.26 2.66
CA ALA A 46 19.34 36.63 3.29
C ALA A 46 19.01 35.14 3.40
N VAL A 47 19.21 34.42 2.31
CA VAL A 47 19.32 32.98 2.31
C VAL A 47 20.53 32.71 3.16
N GLY A 48 20.29 32.52 4.46
CA GLY A 48 21.32 31.99 5.31
C GLY A 48 21.79 30.68 4.67
N ASN A 49 23.08 30.64 4.31
CA ASN A 49 23.71 29.56 3.56
C ASN A 49 23.47 28.16 4.14
N ASP A 50 22.86 28.06 5.30
CA ASP A 50 22.67 26.77 6.02
C ASP A 50 21.26 26.14 5.87
N THR A 51 20.25 26.88 5.43
CA THR A 51 18.86 26.39 5.50
C THR A 51 18.42 25.72 4.19
N LEU A 52 18.99 26.07 3.04
CA LEU A 52 18.68 25.43 1.76
C LEU A 52 19.51 24.16 1.48
N MET A 53 20.50 23.92 2.29
CA MET A 53 21.47 22.84 2.10
C MET A 53 21.24 21.59 2.94
N ARG A 54 20.09 21.47 3.60
CA ARG A 54 19.83 20.18 4.27
C ARG A 54 19.51 19.14 3.24
N PRO A 55 20.27 18.03 3.18
CA PRO A 55 19.96 16.93 2.29
C PRO A 55 18.57 16.43 2.65
N ARG A 56 17.60 16.69 1.81
CA ARG A 56 16.36 15.94 1.86
C ARG A 56 16.68 14.54 1.36
N ARG A 57 16.14 13.56 2.03
CA ARG A 57 16.34 12.15 1.75
C ARG A 57 16.11 11.92 0.26
N ALA A 58 17.08 11.29 -0.42
CA ALA A 58 16.94 10.93 -1.81
C ALA A 58 15.63 10.21 -2.00
N ALA A 59 14.86 10.66 -2.99
CA ALA A 59 13.76 9.84 -3.48
C ALA A 59 14.33 8.47 -3.87
N PRO A 60 13.69 7.36 -3.48
CA PRO A 60 14.09 6.07 -3.97
C PRO A 60 14.06 6.13 -5.50
N ARG A 61 15.17 5.82 -6.17
CA ARG A 61 15.17 5.65 -7.61
C ARG A 61 14.15 4.58 -7.95
N GLY A 62 13.15 4.95 -8.76
CA GLY A 62 12.21 3.97 -9.28
C GLY A 62 10.94 3.79 -8.45
N VAL A 63 10.34 4.85 -7.93
CA VAL A 63 8.93 4.78 -7.55
C VAL A 63 8.14 4.39 -8.79
N GLN A 64 7.47 3.23 -8.73
CA GLN A 64 6.55 2.80 -9.77
C GLN A 64 5.33 3.72 -9.69
N ASP A 65 5.08 4.49 -10.76
CA ASP A 65 3.94 5.41 -10.83
C ASP A 65 2.90 4.99 -11.88
N ASN A 66 3.27 4.09 -12.80
CA ASN A 66 2.44 3.60 -13.91
C ASN A 66 1.81 4.73 -14.75
N VAL A 67 2.49 5.85 -14.83
CA VAL A 67 2.05 7.03 -15.56
C VAL A 67 2.70 7.04 -16.94
N THR A 68 1.90 7.20 -17.99
CA THR A 68 2.36 7.54 -19.33
C THR A 68 2.45 9.05 -19.42
N MET A 69 3.61 9.58 -19.79
CA MET A 69 3.85 11.02 -19.81
C MET A 69 4.61 11.40 -21.09
N HIS A 70 4.25 12.57 -21.61
CA HIS A 70 5.02 13.22 -22.67
C HIS A 70 5.34 14.64 -22.27
N LEU A 71 6.51 15.09 -22.64
CA LEU A 71 6.92 16.49 -22.57
C LEU A 71 7.04 17.04 -23.99
N PHE A 72 6.71 18.31 -24.10
CA PHE A 72 6.74 19.06 -25.35
C PHE A 72 7.55 20.33 -25.10
N ASP A 73 8.60 20.49 -25.87
CA ASP A 73 9.45 21.67 -25.86
C ASP A 73 9.02 22.58 -27.02
N TYR A 74 8.69 23.81 -26.74
CA TYR A 74 8.20 24.75 -27.72
C TYR A 74 9.23 25.84 -28.02
N ASP A 75 9.34 26.25 -29.29
CA ASP A 75 10.22 27.35 -29.71
C ASP A 75 9.73 28.68 -29.10
N GLY A 76 10.19 28.94 -27.89
CA GLY A 76 9.84 30.14 -27.13
C GLY A 76 10.32 31.43 -27.79
N SER A 77 11.34 31.38 -28.69
CA SER A 77 11.79 32.58 -29.40
C SER A 77 10.74 33.12 -30.35
N LEU A 78 9.87 32.22 -30.84
CA LEU A 78 8.75 32.55 -31.71
C LEU A 78 7.43 32.66 -30.98
N ASN A 79 7.38 32.27 -29.71
CA ASN A 79 6.14 32.12 -28.93
C ASN A 79 5.06 31.37 -29.74
N SER A 80 5.44 30.28 -30.38
CA SER A 80 4.57 29.57 -31.31
C SER A 80 4.92 28.09 -31.41
N CYS A 81 3.92 27.30 -31.76
CA CYS A 81 4.04 25.90 -32.09
C CYS A 81 3.30 25.65 -33.43
N GLY A 82 3.98 25.08 -34.41
CA GLY A 82 3.40 24.87 -35.75
C GLY A 82 2.93 26.14 -36.42
N GLY A 83 3.60 27.28 -36.18
CA GLY A 83 3.21 28.58 -36.73
C GLY A 83 1.99 29.21 -36.03
N ARG A 84 1.49 28.61 -34.96
CA ARG A 84 0.37 29.10 -34.14
C ARG A 84 0.92 29.63 -32.83
N VAL A 85 0.37 30.74 -32.34
CA VAL A 85 0.79 31.32 -31.06
C VAL A 85 0.43 30.41 -29.91
N LEU A 86 1.30 30.32 -28.89
CA LEU A 86 1.05 29.56 -27.68
C LEU A 86 -0.07 30.19 -26.83
N THR A 87 -0.17 31.53 -26.89
CA THR A 87 -1.25 32.25 -26.23
C THR A 87 -2.53 32.08 -27.03
N PHE A 88 -3.50 31.41 -26.48
CA PHE A 88 -4.85 31.28 -27.03
C PHE A 88 -5.89 31.74 -26.03
N CYS A 89 -7.00 32.24 -26.54
CA CYS A 89 -8.13 32.68 -25.72
C CYS A 89 -9.46 32.35 -26.40
N ASN A 90 -10.56 32.41 -25.67
CA ASN A 90 -11.92 32.15 -26.17
C ASN A 90 -12.54 33.31 -26.96
N SER A 91 -12.00 34.50 -26.87
CA SER A 91 -12.55 35.68 -27.57
C SER A 91 -11.66 36.14 -28.70
N ALA A 92 -12.29 36.23 -29.86
CA ALA A 92 -11.83 36.78 -31.14
C ALA A 92 -10.46 37.46 -31.14
N GLY A 93 -9.39 36.72 -31.18
CA GLY A 93 -8.07 37.17 -31.58
C GLY A 93 -7.41 38.23 -30.67
N GLN A 94 -7.79 38.32 -29.44
CA GLN A 94 -7.09 39.14 -28.46
C GLN A 94 -6.01 38.31 -27.78
N ASN A 95 -4.87 38.23 -28.41
CA ASN A 95 -3.66 37.95 -27.69
C ASN A 95 -3.45 39.11 -26.71
N SER A 96 -3.31 38.80 -25.42
CA SER A 96 -2.87 39.79 -24.48
C SER A 96 -1.47 40.24 -24.90
N LYS A 97 -1.38 41.39 -25.55
CA LYS A 97 -0.10 41.94 -26.04
C LYS A 97 0.74 42.52 -24.92
N ASP A 98 0.23 42.60 -23.73
CA ASP A 98 0.77 43.44 -22.66
C ASP A 98 1.31 42.66 -21.49
N GLY A 99 1.30 41.34 -21.51
CA GLY A 99 1.75 40.56 -20.33
C GLY A 99 0.90 40.79 -19.06
N THR A 100 -0.18 41.58 -19.14
CA THR A 100 -1.10 41.79 -18.03
C THR A 100 -2.12 40.68 -17.96
N LEU A 101 -1.76 39.65 -17.30
CA LEU A 101 -2.27 38.30 -17.38
C LEU A 101 -3.39 37.98 -16.39
N GLN A 102 -4.19 38.94 -16.03
CA GLN A 102 -5.27 38.79 -15.05
C GLN A 102 -6.62 39.27 -15.53
N LYS A 103 -6.90 39.15 -16.81
CA LYS A 103 -8.23 39.44 -17.31
C LYS A 103 -8.98 38.16 -17.60
N SER A 104 -10.28 38.17 -17.31
CA SER A 104 -11.22 37.07 -17.67
C SER A 104 -11.12 36.63 -19.13
N ASP A 105 -10.55 37.50 -19.96
CA ASP A 105 -10.44 37.31 -21.41
C ASP A 105 -9.32 36.33 -21.83
N ASP A 106 -8.37 36.05 -20.96
CA ASP A 106 -7.25 35.12 -21.25
C ASP A 106 -7.54 33.68 -20.84
N ARG A 107 -8.62 33.46 -20.09
CA ARG A 107 -9.03 32.14 -19.70
C ARG A 107 -9.83 31.49 -20.83
N PRO A 108 -9.36 30.31 -21.33
CA PRO A 108 -10.09 29.61 -22.39
C PRO A 108 -11.39 29.04 -21.84
N VAL A 109 -12.46 29.10 -22.64
CA VAL A 109 -13.65 28.28 -22.39
C VAL A 109 -13.44 26.92 -23.04
N MET A 110 -13.26 25.91 -22.21
CA MET A 110 -12.98 24.57 -22.71
C MET A 110 -14.25 23.80 -23.06
N ALA A 111 -14.15 22.93 -24.06
CA ALA A 111 -15.17 21.94 -24.31
C ALA A 111 -15.28 20.98 -23.10
N PRO A 112 -16.52 20.57 -22.73
CA PRO A 112 -16.70 19.69 -21.55
C PRO A 112 -16.17 18.27 -21.74
N THR A 113 -15.81 17.91 -22.98
CA THR A 113 -15.19 16.63 -23.31
C THR A 113 -14.04 16.82 -24.29
N LEU A 114 -13.14 15.85 -24.31
CA LEU A 114 -12.10 15.78 -25.35
C LEU A 114 -12.73 15.59 -26.73
N GLU A 115 -12.13 16.24 -27.74
CA GLU A 115 -12.50 16.04 -29.14
C GLU A 115 -11.36 15.28 -29.84
N ASN A 116 -11.63 14.10 -30.34
CA ASN A 116 -10.62 13.20 -30.91
C ASN A 116 -9.43 12.92 -29.95
N GLY A 117 -9.72 12.86 -28.65
CA GLY A 117 -8.72 12.61 -27.60
C GLY A 117 -7.96 13.84 -27.09
N TRP A 118 -8.27 15.06 -27.57
CA TRP A 118 -7.53 16.29 -27.26
C TRP A 118 -8.42 17.40 -26.69
N PRO A 119 -7.87 18.26 -25.82
CA PRO A 119 -8.58 19.44 -25.34
C PRO A 119 -8.97 20.38 -26.49
N LYS A 120 -10.12 21.00 -26.32
CA LYS A 120 -10.64 21.97 -27.30
C LYS A 120 -11.12 23.24 -26.62
N VAL A 121 -10.68 24.36 -27.16
CA VAL A 121 -11.16 25.70 -26.78
C VAL A 121 -12.37 26.06 -27.62
N LEU A 122 -13.45 26.52 -26.96
CA LEU A 122 -14.66 26.95 -27.61
C LEU A 122 -14.62 28.46 -27.97
N GLY A 123 -15.36 28.84 -29.00
CA GLY A 123 -15.50 30.22 -29.40
C GLY A 123 -14.24 30.87 -30.00
N VAL A 124 -13.27 30.07 -30.41
CA VAL A 124 -12.01 30.57 -31.00
C VAL A 124 -12.27 31.07 -32.43
N SER A 125 -11.60 32.16 -32.78
CA SER A 125 -11.58 32.69 -34.13
C SER A 125 -10.16 32.81 -34.65
N GLY A 126 -9.95 32.62 -35.93
CA GLY A 126 -8.62 32.74 -36.51
C GLY A 126 -8.66 32.71 -38.05
N PRO A 127 -7.56 33.03 -38.74
CA PRO A 127 -7.52 33.13 -40.18
C PRO A 127 -7.62 31.74 -40.87
N THR A 128 -7.10 30.68 -40.26
CA THR A 128 -7.18 29.34 -40.87
C THR A 128 -8.34 28.50 -40.31
N ALA A 129 -8.63 27.38 -40.98
CA ALA A 129 -9.62 26.42 -40.45
C ALA A 129 -9.14 25.75 -39.18
N GLU A 130 -7.84 25.49 -39.06
CA GLU A 130 -7.19 24.90 -37.91
C GLU A 130 -7.29 25.85 -36.68
N ASP A 131 -7.05 27.14 -36.89
CA ASP A 131 -7.20 28.14 -35.78
C ASP A 131 -8.64 28.18 -35.28
N ARG A 132 -9.62 28.15 -36.20
CA ARG A 132 -11.04 28.15 -35.79
C ARG A 132 -11.53 26.82 -35.24
N SER A 133 -10.78 25.73 -35.36
CA SER A 133 -11.16 24.45 -34.77
C SER A 133 -11.13 24.48 -33.26
N GLY A 134 -10.23 25.29 -32.70
CA GLY A 134 -9.99 25.37 -31.24
C GLY A 134 -9.32 24.14 -30.65
N SER A 135 -9.00 23.13 -31.45
CA SER A 135 -8.32 21.94 -30.98
C SER A 135 -6.89 22.25 -30.54
N LEU A 136 -6.50 21.78 -29.37
CA LEU A 136 -5.15 21.88 -28.84
C LEU A 136 -4.30 20.65 -29.18
N GLN A 137 -4.75 19.80 -30.11
CA GLN A 137 -4.03 18.62 -30.58
C GLN A 137 -2.61 18.98 -31.04
N TYR A 138 -2.41 20.09 -31.74
CA TYR A 138 -1.11 20.50 -32.23
C TYR A 138 -0.08 20.73 -31.09
N LEU A 139 -0.54 21.06 -29.89
CA LEU A 139 0.31 21.19 -28.69
C LEU A 139 0.62 19.80 -28.09
N PHE A 140 -0.38 19.00 -27.84
CA PHE A 140 -0.32 17.87 -26.93
C PHE A 140 -0.23 16.50 -27.60
N ASP A 141 -0.44 16.39 -28.92
CA ASP A 141 -0.37 15.08 -29.59
C ASP A 141 1.09 14.68 -29.85
N PRO A 142 1.58 13.60 -29.20
CA PRO A 142 2.95 13.15 -29.39
C PRO A 142 3.18 12.49 -30.77
N SER A 143 2.12 12.12 -31.49
CA SER A 143 2.21 11.60 -32.84
C SER A 143 2.24 12.70 -33.90
N MET A 144 1.89 13.93 -33.56
CA MET A 144 1.79 15.06 -34.45
C MET A 144 3.06 15.92 -34.41
N ALA A 145 3.93 15.73 -35.39
CA ALA A 145 5.09 16.59 -35.56
C ALA A 145 4.67 17.94 -36.16
N VAL A 146 5.02 19.01 -35.49
CA VAL A 146 4.80 20.40 -35.94
C VAL A 146 6.08 21.21 -35.71
N THR A 147 6.27 22.24 -36.56
CA THR A 147 7.44 23.12 -36.43
C THR A 147 7.41 23.86 -35.09
N GLY A 148 8.52 23.89 -34.38
CA GLY A 148 8.63 24.53 -33.06
C GLY A 148 8.07 23.70 -31.92
N LYS A 149 7.95 22.40 -32.10
CA LYS A 149 7.60 21.44 -31.04
C LYS A 149 8.52 20.23 -31.11
N ASP A 150 9.33 20.04 -30.11
CA ASP A 150 10.04 18.79 -29.87
C ASP A 150 9.28 17.93 -28.87
N ILE A 151 9.32 16.61 -29.05
CA ILE A 151 8.45 15.65 -28.36
C ILE A 151 9.31 14.62 -27.63
N TYR A 152 9.03 14.42 -26.36
CA TYR A 152 9.77 13.51 -25.49
C TYR A 152 8.80 12.58 -24.73
N ALA A 153 9.01 11.28 -24.88
CA ALA A 153 8.31 10.29 -24.05
C ALA A 153 9.03 10.12 -22.72
N VAL A 154 8.27 10.14 -21.63
CA VAL A 154 8.77 10.02 -20.25
C VAL A 154 8.22 8.75 -19.60
N GLY A 155 9.02 8.09 -18.79
CA GLY A 155 8.51 6.96 -17.99
C GLY A 155 9.04 5.61 -18.44
N ARG A 156 10.33 5.47 -18.52
CA ARG A 156 10.96 4.21 -18.85
C ARG A 156 10.81 3.17 -17.73
N GLY A 157 10.21 2.00 -18.06
CA GLY A 157 10.03 0.89 -17.13
C GLY A 157 9.01 1.19 -16.02
N GLY A 158 7.95 1.96 -16.33
CA GLY A 158 6.83 2.24 -15.43
C GLY A 158 7.10 3.28 -14.35
N SER A 159 8.14 4.11 -14.54
CA SER A 159 8.45 5.21 -13.62
C SER A 159 8.89 6.44 -14.41
N THR A 160 8.21 7.55 -14.18
CA THR A 160 8.56 8.86 -14.78
C THR A 160 9.81 9.48 -14.12
N GLY A 161 10.12 9.09 -12.90
CA GLY A 161 11.18 9.71 -12.09
C GLY A 161 10.76 11.04 -11.43
N LEU A 162 9.57 11.56 -11.74
CA LEU A 162 9.06 12.83 -11.20
C LEU A 162 8.52 12.66 -9.78
N PHE A 163 7.78 11.58 -9.53
CA PHE A 163 7.06 11.42 -8.29
C PHE A 163 7.90 10.82 -7.17
N GLN A 164 7.66 11.33 -5.98
CA GLN A 164 8.12 10.80 -4.71
C GLN A 164 6.91 10.22 -3.97
N ARG A 165 7.16 9.41 -2.93
CA ARG A 165 6.10 8.90 -2.05
C ARG A 165 6.26 9.51 -0.68
N ASP A 166 5.17 10.12 -0.16
CA ASP A 166 5.17 10.65 1.21
C ASP A 166 4.95 9.56 2.27
N GLY A 167 4.96 9.94 3.55
CA GLY A 167 4.77 9.02 4.67
C GLY A 167 3.36 8.43 4.77
N GLU A 168 2.40 8.99 4.06
CA GLU A 168 1.00 8.56 3.98
C GLU A 168 0.73 7.74 2.71
N GLY A 169 1.75 7.54 1.87
CA GLY A 169 1.67 6.73 0.67
C GLY A 169 1.29 7.47 -0.61
N TYR A 170 1.08 8.77 -0.56
CA TYR A 170 0.76 9.58 -1.74
C TYR A 170 1.95 9.73 -2.66
N LEU A 171 1.69 9.66 -3.96
CA LEU A 171 2.62 10.12 -4.98
C LEU A 171 2.54 11.64 -5.05
N TYR A 172 3.68 12.31 -5.01
CA TYR A 172 3.72 13.77 -5.09
C TYR A 172 4.98 14.27 -5.79
N TYR A 173 4.85 15.44 -6.37
CA TYR A 173 5.94 16.31 -6.78
C TYR A 173 5.65 17.73 -6.28
N ASP A 174 6.67 18.43 -5.84
CA ASP A 174 6.56 19.81 -5.35
C ASP A 174 7.79 20.59 -5.81
N SER A 175 7.59 21.48 -6.74
CA SER A 175 8.66 22.32 -7.28
C SER A 175 9.30 23.23 -6.22
N LEU A 176 8.61 23.57 -5.14
CA LEU A 176 9.24 24.28 -4.01
C LEU A 176 10.25 23.42 -3.24
N GLN A 177 10.19 22.11 -3.38
CA GLN A 177 11.05 21.19 -2.66
C GLN A 177 12.20 20.69 -3.50
N ASN A 178 11.94 20.41 -4.78
CA ASN A 178 12.93 19.81 -5.67
C ASN A 178 12.87 20.41 -7.07
N ALA A 179 14.00 20.70 -7.66
CA ALA A 179 14.09 20.88 -9.10
C ALA A 179 13.86 19.55 -9.80
N ALA A 180 13.18 19.55 -10.93
CA ALA A 180 13.02 18.41 -11.80
C ALA A 180 13.54 18.74 -13.20
N CYS A 181 14.51 17.98 -13.66
CA CYS A 181 15.06 18.13 -15.01
C CYS A 181 14.82 16.85 -15.80
N TYR A 182 14.41 16.98 -17.05
CA TYR A 182 14.25 15.84 -17.93
C TYR A 182 15.62 15.39 -18.45
N ASP A 183 15.89 14.10 -18.31
CA ASP A 183 17.09 13.46 -18.88
C ASP A 183 16.68 12.65 -20.11
N ALA A 184 16.98 13.18 -21.28
CA ALA A 184 16.64 12.54 -22.56
C ALA A 184 17.39 11.21 -22.77
N ALA A 185 18.54 11.00 -22.14
CA ALA A 185 19.28 9.75 -22.26
C ALA A 185 18.63 8.61 -21.44
N ASP A 186 18.07 8.94 -20.27
CA ASP A 186 17.35 7.99 -19.43
C ASP A 186 15.82 7.93 -19.73
N GLY A 187 15.29 8.97 -20.37
CA GLY A 187 13.85 9.10 -20.64
C GLY A 187 13.02 9.32 -19.36
N ARG A 188 13.60 9.98 -18.36
CA ARG A 188 12.99 10.21 -17.05
C ARG A 188 13.36 11.56 -16.48
N PHE A 189 12.61 11.99 -15.48
CA PHE A 189 13.04 13.10 -14.63
C PHE A 189 14.16 12.69 -13.68
N GLN A 190 15.06 13.63 -13.49
CA GLN A 190 16.02 13.61 -12.39
C GLN A 190 15.66 14.73 -11.43
N LEU A 191 15.39 14.37 -10.18
CA LEU A 191 15.15 15.33 -9.13
C LEU A 191 16.47 15.81 -8.54
N GLY A 192 16.53 17.09 -8.25
CA GLY A 192 17.74 17.72 -7.72
C GLY A 192 17.47 18.85 -6.73
N ASN A 193 18.55 19.34 -6.13
CA ASN A 193 18.49 20.57 -5.35
C ASN A 193 18.55 21.78 -6.28
N TYR A 194 18.01 22.89 -5.83
CA TYR A 194 18.12 24.14 -6.55
C TYR A 194 19.54 24.71 -6.56
N LEU A 195 19.77 25.63 -7.47
CA LEU A 195 21.04 26.35 -7.61
C LEU A 195 21.41 27.07 -6.30
N LEU A 196 22.68 26.96 -5.95
CA LEU A 196 23.23 27.55 -4.74
C LEU A 196 23.95 28.87 -5.02
N ARG A 197 24.20 29.20 -6.29
CA ARG A 197 24.89 30.41 -6.68
C ARG A 197 24.04 31.24 -7.64
N PRO A 198 24.06 32.56 -7.55
CA PRO A 198 23.47 33.44 -8.55
C PRO A 198 23.98 33.06 -9.94
N HIS A 199 23.06 32.93 -10.87
CA HIS A 199 23.36 32.66 -12.26
C HIS A 199 22.58 33.64 -13.12
N TYR A 200 23.31 34.39 -13.94
CA TYR A 200 22.69 35.30 -14.88
C TYR A 200 22.62 34.63 -16.24
N THR A 201 21.45 34.65 -16.85
CA THR A 201 21.23 34.13 -18.19
C THR A 201 20.49 35.16 -19.04
N LYS A 202 20.62 34.99 -20.36
CA LYS A 202 19.91 35.83 -21.33
C LYS A 202 18.67 35.10 -21.80
N TYR A 203 17.56 35.76 -21.80
CA TYR A 203 16.32 35.25 -22.38
C TYR A 203 15.72 36.24 -23.36
N VAL A 204 14.96 35.76 -24.32
CA VAL A 204 14.24 36.57 -25.28
C VAL A 204 12.82 36.75 -24.79
N THR A 205 12.47 37.99 -24.50
CA THR A 205 11.10 38.37 -24.09
C THR A 205 10.12 38.15 -25.26
N PRO A 206 8.82 38.00 -25.01
CA PRO A 206 7.80 37.87 -26.08
C PRO A 206 7.79 39.02 -27.12
N ASN A 207 8.32 40.18 -26.76
CA ASN A 207 8.47 41.30 -27.68
C ASN A 207 9.82 41.33 -28.42
N GLY A 208 10.58 40.25 -28.37
CA GLY A 208 11.83 40.07 -29.10
C GLY A 208 13.05 40.82 -28.51
N LYS A 209 12.97 41.33 -27.29
CA LYS A 209 14.07 41.95 -26.59
C LYS A 209 14.87 40.90 -25.82
N THR A 210 16.18 41.00 -25.89
CA THR A 210 17.07 40.22 -25.04
C THR A 210 17.20 40.91 -23.69
N ALA A 211 16.96 40.22 -22.62
CA ALA A 211 17.16 40.67 -21.25
C ALA A 211 18.18 39.72 -20.54
N GLU A 212 18.88 40.26 -19.57
CA GLU A 212 19.71 39.48 -18.64
C GLU A 212 18.99 39.51 -17.29
N GLN A 213 18.84 38.32 -16.72
CA GLN A 213 18.17 38.17 -15.43
C GLN A 213 18.89 37.14 -14.58
N ASP A 214 18.88 37.37 -13.28
CA ASP A 214 19.29 36.34 -12.33
C ASP A 214 18.14 35.34 -12.15
N TYR A 215 18.34 34.16 -12.71
CA TYR A 215 17.34 33.09 -12.64
C TYR A 215 17.47 32.21 -11.40
N THR A 216 18.41 32.48 -10.50
CA THR A 216 18.51 31.72 -9.25
C THR A 216 17.22 31.75 -8.47
N GLN A 217 16.59 32.92 -8.40
CA GLN A 217 15.28 33.06 -7.73
C GLN A 217 14.12 32.61 -8.64
N ALA A 218 14.16 32.92 -9.92
CA ALA A 218 13.11 32.52 -10.85
C ALA A 218 13.07 30.99 -11.08
N PHE A 219 14.20 30.32 -11.00
CA PHE A 219 14.28 28.88 -11.15
C PHE A 219 13.91 28.14 -9.85
N ASN A 220 14.30 28.67 -8.70
CA ASN A 220 13.98 28.07 -7.41
C ASN A 220 12.47 28.13 -7.15
N GLY A 221 11.88 26.96 -6.98
CA GLY A 221 10.44 26.84 -6.77
C GLY A 221 9.62 26.67 -8.05
N ASN A 222 10.25 26.69 -9.22
CA ASN A 222 9.57 26.55 -10.51
C ASN A 222 9.88 25.21 -11.19
N PHE A 223 8.98 24.79 -12.06
CA PHE A 223 9.07 23.60 -12.87
C PHE A 223 9.40 23.97 -14.31
N PHE A 224 10.66 23.82 -14.70
CA PHE A 224 11.14 24.06 -16.06
C PHE A 224 11.95 22.85 -16.54
N PRO A 225 11.30 21.81 -17.05
CA PRO A 225 11.89 20.49 -17.26
C PRO A 225 13.06 20.44 -18.25
N PHE A 226 13.14 21.37 -19.20
CA PHE A 226 14.15 21.35 -20.26
C PHE A 226 15.43 22.11 -19.94
N ASN A 227 15.48 22.82 -18.83
CA ASN A 227 16.69 23.44 -18.37
C ASN A 227 17.63 22.41 -17.77
N THR A 228 18.17 21.53 -18.63
CA THR A 228 19.09 20.49 -18.24
C THR A 228 20.42 21.08 -17.85
N ALA A 229 20.96 20.62 -16.75
CA ALA A 229 22.29 20.98 -16.34
C ALA A 229 23.32 20.25 -17.19
N GLU A 230 23.93 20.88 -18.18
CA GLU A 230 25.23 20.48 -18.60
C GLU A 230 26.22 20.76 -17.44
N GLY A 231 26.72 19.69 -16.80
CA GLY A 231 27.62 19.78 -15.69
C GLY A 231 26.97 20.09 -14.36
N ALA A 232 26.03 19.24 -13.92
CA ALA A 232 25.60 19.21 -12.53
C ALA A 232 26.84 19.13 -11.62
N GLU A 233 27.17 20.21 -10.91
CA GLU A 233 28.18 20.15 -9.88
C GLU A 233 27.65 19.26 -8.76
N GLU A 234 28.19 18.04 -8.66
CA GLU A 234 28.01 17.26 -7.44
C GLU A 234 28.61 18.06 -6.28
N LEU A 235 27.78 18.63 -5.45
CA LEU A 235 28.28 19.23 -4.24
C LEU A 235 28.88 18.17 -3.33
N PRO A 236 30.11 18.37 -2.85
CA PRO A 236 30.85 17.35 -2.09
C PRO A 236 30.31 17.08 -0.69
N LYS A 237 29.12 17.49 -0.36
CA LYS A 237 28.54 17.40 0.99
C LYS A 237 27.30 16.53 1.05
N GLY A 238 27.49 15.24 1.02
CA GLY A 238 26.57 14.26 1.66
C GLY A 238 25.08 14.30 1.25
N ASN A 239 24.72 15.02 0.22
CA ASN A 239 23.34 15.14 -0.26
C ASN A 239 23.06 14.03 -1.26
N ALA A 240 21.94 13.43 -1.11
CA ALA A 240 21.49 12.34 -1.95
C ALA A 240 21.06 12.78 -3.36
N LEU A 241 20.80 14.06 -3.56
CA LEU A 241 20.36 14.62 -4.84
C LEU A 241 21.45 15.50 -5.44
N PRO A 242 21.67 15.48 -6.79
CA PRO A 242 22.56 16.39 -7.49
C PRO A 242 22.04 17.83 -7.34
N THR A 243 22.94 18.79 -7.48
CA THR A 243 22.57 20.20 -7.59
C THR A 243 22.67 20.63 -9.04
N TYR A 244 21.58 21.12 -9.59
CA TYR A 244 21.53 21.57 -10.96
C TYR A 244 22.02 23.03 -11.07
N ARG A 245 22.82 23.26 -12.11
CA ARG A 245 23.22 24.59 -12.53
C ARG A 245 22.68 24.81 -13.94
N LEU A 246 22.03 25.92 -14.14
CA LEU A 246 21.62 26.31 -15.50
C LEU A 246 22.84 26.51 -16.38
N PRO A 247 22.82 26.07 -17.63
CA PRO A 247 23.84 26.38 -18.59
C PRO A 247 23.93 27.89 -18.86
N ASP A 248 25.09 28.36 -19.29
CA ASP A 248 25.22 29.74 -19.78
C ASP A 248 24.42 29.87 -21.08
N GLY A 249 23.27 30.54 -21.03
CA GLY A 249 22.39 30.68 -22.20
C GLY A 249 20.99 31.17 -21.80
N ALA A 250 20.05 31.08 -22.73
CA ALA A 250 18.66 31.37 -22.49
C ALA A 250 18.00 30.24 -21.67
N VAL A 251 17.23 30.60 -20.68
CA VAL A 251 16.38 29.64 -19.94
C VAL A 251 15.24 29.23 -20.86
N ASP A 252 14.99 27.94 -20.93
CA ASP A 252 13.82 27.40 -21.59
C ASP A 252 12.62 27.46 -20.66
N LEU A 253 11.64 28.27 -21.05
CA LEU A 253 10.46 28.56 -20.25
C LEU A 253 9.16 28.02 -20.85
N TRP A 254 9.22 27.49 -22.08
CA TRP A 254 8.04 27.16 -22.87
C TRP A 254 7.90 25.66 -23.02
N PHE A 255 7.00 25.05 -22.29
CA PHE A 255 6.81 23.63 -22.38
C PHE A 255 5.35 23.21 -22.24
N GLY A 256 5.07 22.01 -22.71
CA GLY A 256 3.85 21.29 -22.44
C GLY A 256 4.12 19.96 -21.77
N MET A 257 3.15 19.45 -21.03
CA MET A 257 3.21 18.11 -20.46
C MET A 257 1.85 17.45 -20.56
N THR A 258 1.86 16.19 -20.99
CA THR A 258 0.70 15.31 -20.81
C THR A 258 1.02 14.20 -19.85
N MET A 259 0.04 13.83 -19.05
CA MET A 259 0.11 12.68 -18.17
C MET A 259 -1.18 11.90 -18.29
N GLU A 260 -1.05 10.60 -18.45
CA GLU A 260 -2.18 9.69 -18.55
C GLU A 260 -1.93 8.44 -17.73
N PHE A 261 -2.91 8.01 -16.99
CA PHE A 261 -2.88 6.74 -16.30
C PHE A 261 -4.29 6.20 -16.04
N ASP A 262 -4.37 4.89 -16.07
CA ASP A 262 -5.56 4.17 -15.63
C ASP A 262 -5.51 3.98 -14.12
N PHE A 263 -6.66 4.10 -13.47
CA PHE A 263 -6.83 3.84 -12.05
C PHE A 263 -8.17 3.14 -11.81
N TYR A 264 -8.32 2.54 -10.66
CA TYR A 264 -9.61 2.02 -10.24
C TYR A 264 -10.13 2.73 -8.98
N MET A 265 -11.45 2.69 -8.83
CA MET A 265 -12.15 3.23 -7.69
C MET A 265 -12.19 2.18 -6.58
N PRO A 266 -11.47 2.34 -5.46
CA PRO A 266 -11.57 1.41 -4.34
C PRO A 266 -12.90 1.57 -3.60
N ALA A 267 -13.24 0.59 -2.76
CA ALA A 267 -14.48 0.63 -1.98
C ALA A 267 -14.62 1.92 -1.18
N GLY A 268 -15.73 2.64 -1.41
CA GLY A 268 -16.00 3.92 -0.77
C GLY A 268 -15.04 5.05 -1.15
N GLY A 269 -14.21 4.88 -2.19
CA GLY A 269 -13.22 5.88 -2.60
C GLY A 269 -12.15 6.15 -1.56
N GLN A 270 -11.81 5.15 -0.74
CA GLN A 270 -10.86 5.29 0.35
C GLN A 270 -9.70 4.30 0.22
N ILE A 271 -8.53 4.71 0.68
CA ILE A 271 -7.29 3.95 0.67
C ILE A 271 -6.69 3.99 2.07
N GLY A 272 -6.62 2.83 2.73
CA GLY A 272 -6.10 2.76 4.10
C GLY A 272 -6.90 3.60 5.13
N GLY A 273 -8.16 3.91 4.81
CA GLY A 273 -9.03 4.76 5.66
C GLY A 273 -8.92 6.26 5.35
N GLU A 274 -8.07 6.66 4.42
CA GLU A 274 -7.95 8.03 3.92
C GLU A 274 -8.69 8.18 2.58
N ASP A 275 -9.24 9.36 2.31
CA ASP A 275 -9.93 9.62 1.05
C ASP A 275 -8.96 9.57 -0.13
N MET A 276 -9.39 8.94 -1.23
CA MET A 276 -8.68 8.99 -2.49
C MET A 276 -8.84 10.38 -3.11
N VAL A 277 -7.71 11.02 -3.43
CA VAL A 277 -7.70 12.39 -3.95
C VAL A 277 -6.71 12.57 -5.09
N PHE A 278 -7.01 13.55 -5.95
CA PHE A 278 -6.07 14.17 -6.89
C PHE A 278 -6.02 15.67 -6.60
N GLN A 279 -4.82 16.22 -6.49
CA GLN A 279 -4.59 17.62 -6.17
C GLN A 279 -3.54 18.21 -7.10
N PHE A 280 -3.80 19.39 -7.59
CA PHE A 280 -2.88 20.21 -8.34
C PHE A 280 -2.86 21.64 -7.77
N LEU A 281 -1.70 22.25 -7.74
CA LEU A 281 -1.50 23.67 -7.51
C LEU A 281 -0.36 24.14 -8.42
N GLY A 282 -0.60 25.11 -9.27
CA GLY A 282 0.42 25.63 -10.20
C GLY A 282 -0.10 26.74 -11.10
N ASP A 283 0.71 27.10 -12.05
CA ASP A 283 0.50 28.05 -13.16
C ASP A 283 1.17 27.45 -14.42
N ASP A 284 0.73 27.65 -15.61
CA ASP A 284 -0.39 28.33 -16.22
C ASP A 284 -1.61 27.41 -16.48
N ASP A 285 -1.82 26.99 -17.76
CA ASP A 285 -2.98 26.18 -18.13
C ASP A 285 -2.86 24.73 -17.67
N VAL A 286 -3.82 24.28 -16.88
CA VAL A 286 -4.00 22.88 -16.55
C VAL A 286 -5.43 22.42 -16.79
N PHE A 287 -5.56 21.33 -17.54
CA PHE A 287 -6.82 20.68 -17.82
C PHE A 287 -6.75 19.22 -17.39
N VAL A 288 -7.65 18.80 -16.51
CA VAL A 288 -7.76 17.41 -16.06
C VAL A 288 -9.05 16.81 -16.54
N TYR A 289 -8.93 15.72 -17.29
CA TYR A 289 -10.04 14.93 -17.79
C TYR A 289 -10.06 13.58 -17.09
N ILE A 290 -11.26 13.10 -16.80
CA ILE A 290 -11.47 11.72 -16.36
C ILE A 290 -12.48 11.11 -17.32
N ASP A 291 -12.14 9.98 -17.93
CA ASP A 291 -12.94 9.33 -18.97
C ASP A 291 -13.38 10.33 -20.06
N ASP A 292 -12.43 11.14 -20.48
CA ASP A 292 -12.57 12.20 -21.48
C ASP A 292 -13.52 13.36 -21.09
N VAL A 293 -14.01 13.41 -19.85
CA VAL A 293 -14.82 14.53 -19.32
C VAL A 293 -13.91 15.50 -18.55
N LEU A 294 -14.03 16.78 -18.85
CA LEU A 294 -13.30 17.86 -18.18
C LEU A 294 -13.77 18.01 -16.72
N VAL A 295 -12.89 17.61 -15.81
CA VAL A 295 -13.18 17.67 -14.36
C VAL A 295 -12.59 18.92 -13.73
N LEU A 296 -11.32 19.23 -14.01
CA LEU A 296 -10.65 20.43 -13.54
C LEU A 296 -10.26 21.31 -14.75
N ASP A 297 -10.69 22.55 -14.73
CA ASP A 297 -10.30 23.60 -15.65
C ASP A 297 -9.56 24.70 -14.87
N ILE A 298 -8.25 24.71 -15.02
CA ILE A 298 -7.34 25.71 -14.43
C ILE A 298 -6.61 26.39 -15.59
N GLY A 299 -7.38 26.79 -16.60
CA GLY A 299 -6.81 27.41 -17.79
C GLY A 299 -6.60 28.91 -17.64
N GLY A 300 -5.72 29.43 -18.44
CA GLY A 300 -5.31 30.84 -18.48
C GLY A 300 -3.91 31.05 -17.91
N THR A 301 -3.33 32.18 -18.29
CA THR A 301 -2.06 32.63 -17.70
C THR A 301 -2.38 33.34 -16.36
N HIS A 302 -1.92 32.75 -15.27
CA HIS A 302 -2.29 33.22 -13.92
C HIS A 302 -1.21 32.88 -12.90
N ALA A 303 -1.25 33.53 -11.74
CA ALA A 303 -0.49 33.05 -10.59
C ALA A 303 -1.03 31.70 -10.14
N ALA A 304 -0.22 30.94 -9.39
CA ALA A 304 -0.54 29.58 -8.98
C ALA A 304 -1.99 29.43 -8.46
N ASN A 305 -2.75 28.59 -9.12
CA ASN A 305 -4.12 28.22 -8.80
C ASN A 305 -4.21 26.72 -8.48
N SER A 306 -5.19 26.36 -7.66
CA SER A 306 -5.36 24.98 -7.24
C SER A 306 -6.66 24.37 -7.73
N GLY A 307 -6.61 23.07 -7.98
CA GLY A 307 -7.78 22.23 -8.21
C GLY A 307 -7.65 20.90 -7.50
N SER A 308 -8.78 20.32 -7.13
CA SER A 308 -8.78 19.02 -6.46
C SER A 308 -10.02 18.20 -6.77
N VAL A 309 -9.84 16.90 -6.74
CA VAL A 309 -10.91 15.90 -6.80
C VAL A 309 -10.79 15.00 -5.59
N ASN A 310 -11.87 14.86 -4.83
CA ASN A 310 -12.01 13.88 -3.76
C ASN A 310 -12.93 12.77 -4.23
N PHE A 311 -12.40 11.59 -4.42
CA PHE A 311 -13.15 10.47 -4.98
C PHE A 311 -14.05 9.78 -3.96
N ALA A 312 -13.81 9.91 -2.65
CA ALA A 312 -14.69 9.36 -1.63
C ALA A 312 -16.04 10.11 -1.57
N THR A 313 -16.01 11.42 -1.76
CA THR A 313 -17.20 12.28 -1.72
C THR A 313 -17.72 12.67 -3.11
N GLY A 314 -16.88 12.49 -4.14
CA GLY A 314 -17.12 13.00 -5.48
C GLY A 314 -16.93 14.52 -5.62
N ALA A 315 -16.45 15.19 -4.57
CA ALA A 315 -16.28 16.65 -4.59
C ALA A 315 -15.17 17.07 -5.56
N VAL A 316 -15.46 18.05 -6.38
CA VAL A 316 -14.55 18.70 -7.32
C VAL A 316 -14.47 20.16 -6.98
N ARG A 317 -13.27 20.65 -6.72
CA ARG A 317 -12.99 22.05 -6.46
C ARG A 317 -12.07 22.61 -7.53
N HIS A 318 -12.48 23.65 -8.19
CA HIS A 318 -11.69 24.34 -9.21
C HIS A 318 -11.87 25.87 -9.14
N PRO A 319 -10.96 26.66 -9.72
CA PRO A 319 -11.11 28.11 -9.76
C PRO A 319 -12.42 28.52 -10.43
N ARG A 320 -13.03 29.58 -9.94
CA ARG A 320 -14.24 30.14 -10.55
C ARG A 320 -13.92 30.75 -11.91
N GLU A 321 -14.78 30.47 -12.87
CA GLU A 321 -14.62 30.95 -14.25
C GLU A 321 -14.91 32.45 -14.41
N ASP A 322 -15.64 33.03 -13.47
CA ASP A 322 -16.15 34.41 -13.55
C ASP A 322 -15.40 35.41 -12.66
N VAL A 323 -14.38 34.98 -11.93
CA VAL A 323 -13.66 35.82 -10.96
C VAL A 323 -12.16 35.69 -11.15
N ILE A 324 -11.51 36.84 -11.28
CA ILE A 324 -10.06 36.97 -11.34
C ILE A 324 -9.62 37.86 -10.17
N GLY A 325 -8.67 37.39 -9.41
CA GLY A 325 -8.12 38.18 -8.32
C GLY A 325 -7.48 37.27 -7.22
N PRO A 326 -6.88 37.92 -6.21
CA PRO A 326 -6.10 37.19 -5.21
C PRO A 326 -6.95 36.25 -4.38
N ALA A 327 -6.33 35.18 -3.98
CA ALA A 327 -6.86 34.03 -3.27
C ALA A 327 -7.82 34.36 -2.12
N GLY A 328 -8.83 33.54 -1.95
CA GLY A 328 -9.63 33.45 -0.73
C GLY A 328 -11.04 32.92 -0.93
N GLU A 329 -11.75 33.35 -1.98
CA GLU A 329 -13.15 32.92 -2.15
C GLU A 329 -13.51 32.62 -3.62
N GLN A 330 -12.54 32.20 -4.42
CA GLN A 330 -12.65 32.19 -5.88
C GLN A 330 -12.70 30.79 -6.44
N TYR A 331 -13.21 29.84 -5.66
CA TYR A 331 -13.37 28.48 -6.06
C TYR A 331 -14.85 28.12 -6.21
N THR A 332 -15.12 27.25 -7.17
CA THR A 332 -16.41 26.60 -7.33
C THR A 332 -16.29 25.17 -6.84
N ASP A 333 -17.21 24.77 -5.99
CA ASP A 333 -17.35 23.39 -5.58
C ASP A 333 -18.49 22.75 -6.39
N THR A 334 -18.20 21.61 -7.01
CA THR A 334 -19.14 20.81 -7.78
C THR A 334 -18.87 19.32 -7.49
N THR A 335 -19.44 18.42 -8.28
CA THR A 335 -19.20 16.99 -8.11
C THR A 335 -18.84 16.32 -9.44
N LEU A 336 -18.18 15.16 -9.35
CA LEU A 336 -17.90 14.31 -10.51
C LEU A 336 -19.16 14.00 -11.30
N ALA A 337 -20.22 13.50 -10.64
CA ALA A 337 -21.49 13.21 -11.28
C ALA A 337 -22.11 14.44 -11.97
N ALA A 338 -21.97 15.64 -11.38
CA ALA A 338 -22.47 16.88 -11.97
C ALA A 338 -21.66 17.26 -13.24
N LYS A 339 -20.32 17.09 -13.22
CA LYS A 339 -19.45 17.33 -14.38
C LYS A 339 -19.83 16.42 -15.54
N PHE A 340 -19.99 15.13 -15.29
CA PHE A 340 -20.40 14.15 -16.30
C PHE A 340 -21.81 14.44 -16.84
N THR A 341 -22.75 14.76 -15.96
CA THR A 341 -24.11 15.16 -16.38
C THR A 341 -24.10 16.41 -17.26
N ALA A 342 -23.32 17.42 -16.90
CA ALA A 342 -23.19 18.65 -17.68
C ALA A 342 -22.54 18.41 -19.06
N ALA A 343 -21.62 17.44 -19.14
CA ALA A 343 -21.00 17.01 -20.38
C ALA A 343 -21.90 16.11 -21.24
N GLY A 344 -23.04 15.65 -20.72
CA GLY A 344 -23.93 14.71 -21.40
C GLY A 344 -23.35 13.28 -21.48
N VAL A 345 -22.42 12.94 -20.61
CA VAL A 345 -21.74 11.64 -20.57
C VAL A 345 -22.31 10.83 -19.41
N GLY A 346 -22.68 9.58 -19.70
CA GLY A 346 -23.08 8.62 -18.68
C GLY A 346 -21.88 8.05 -17.94
N GLY A 347 -22.12 7.43 -16.78
CA GLY A 347 -21.09 6.75 -16.03
C GLY A 347 -21.71 5.91 -14.91
N ALA A 348 -20.91 5.01 -14.32
CA ALA A 348 -21.31 4.26 -13.15
C ALA A 348 -21.04 5.12 -11.89
N PHE A 349 -22.08 5.72 -11.35
CA PHE A 349 -22.00 6.59 -10.17
C PHE A 349 -22.72 5.99 -8.97
N ASN A 350 -22.12 6.18 -7.80
CA ASN A 350 -22.74 6.01 -6.49
C ASN A 350 -22.88 7.39 -5.84
N GLY A 351 -24.07 8.00 -5.98
CA GLY A 351 -24.30 9.36 -5.54
C GLY A 351 -23.50 10.38 -6.36
N SER A 352 -22.58 11.09 -5.73
CA SER A 352 -21.77 12.14 -6.38
C SER A 352 -20.45 11.67 -6.94
N THR A 353 -20.03 10.45 -6.59
CA THR A 353 -18.75 9.84 -6.99
C THR A 353 -18.94 8.61 -7.85
N PHE A 354 -17.86 8.08 -8.38
CA PHE A 354 -17.87 6.82 -9.15
C PHE A 354 -18.27 5.64 -8.28
N SER A 355 -18.82 4.61 -8.90
CA SER A 355 -19.12 3.35 -8.24
C SER A 355 -17.84 2.63 -7.87
N ASP A 356 -17.89 1.88 -6.77
CA ASP A 356 -16.75 1.07 -6.33
C ASP A 356 -16.33 0.08 -7.42
N TYR A 357 -15.02 -0.16 -7.48
CA TYR A 357 -14.36 -1.13 -8.38
C TYR A 357 -14.58 -0.86 -9.87
N THR A 358 -14.81 0.39 -10.24
CA THR A 358 -14.80 0.83 -11.64
C THR A 358 -13.42 1.32 -12.03
N LYS A 359 -13.06 1.08 -13.30
CA LYS A 359 -11.82 1.59 -13.91
C LYS A 359 -12.08 2.93 -14.55
N HIS A 360 -11.17 3.85 -14.37
CA HIS A 360 -11.20 5.19 -14.97
C HIS A 360 -9.83 5.55 -15.54
N THR A 361 -9.81 6.46 -16.49
CA THR A 361 -8.59 7.01 -17.07
C THR A 361 -8.49 8.49 -16.73
N LEU A 362 -7.42 8.90 -16.08
CA LEU A 362 -7.11 10.32 -15.88
C LEU A 362 -6.15 10.79 -16.98
N LYS A 363 -6.49 11.90 -17.62
CA LYS A 363 -5.64 12.62 -18.55
C LYS A 363 -5.41 14.04 -18.05
N PHE A 364 -4.17 14.40 -17.95
CA PHE A 364 -3.70 15.69 -17.45
C PHE A 364 -2.94 16.40 -18.58
N PHE A 365 -3.29 17.64 -18.84
CA PHE A 365 -2.64 18.49 -19.83
C PHE A 365 -2.16 19.76 -19.13
N TYR A 366 -0.86 20.05 -19.27
CA TYR A 366 -0.25 21.20 -18.68
C TYR A 366 0.51 21.99 -19.76
N LEU A 367 0.33 23.30 -19.79
CA LEU A 367 1.02 24.19 -20.71
C LEU A 367 1.56 25.40 -19.95
N GLU A 368 2.87 25.56 -19.95
CA GLU A 368 3.53 26.79 -19.52
C GLU A 368 3.66 27.74 -20.71
N ARG A 369 3.02 28.86 -20.62
CA ARG A 369 3.04 29.91 -21.67
C ARG A 369 3.15 31.34 -21.14
N GLY A 370 3.27 31.50 -19.83
CA GLY A 370 3.52 32.80 -19.18
C GLY A 370 4.98 33.25 -19.32
N GLY A 371 5.91 32.26 -19.36
CA GLY A 371 7.32 32.51 -19.62
C GLY A 371 8.05 33.21 -18.47
N CYS A 372 7.60 33.08 -17.22
CA CYS A 372 8.25 33.71 -16.08
C CYS A 372 8.24 32.87 -14.79
N VAL A 373 7.13 32.29 -14.41
CA VAL A 373 6.94 31.47 -13.22
C VAL A 373 6.19 30.21 -13.62
N SER A 374 6.59 29.08 -13.10
CA SER A 374 5.95 27.79 -13.37
C SER A 374 5.96 26.94 -12.10
N TYR A 375 5.11 27.31 -11.15
CA TYR A 375 4.96 26.49 -9.94
C TYR A 375 4.17 25.22 -10.26
N CYS A 376 4.66 24.08 -9.79
CA CYS A 376 4.00 22.81 -9.99
C CYS A 376 4.00 21.99 -8.70
N TYR A 377 2.82 21.72 -8.17
CA TYR A 377 2.56 20.77 -7.11
C TYR A 377 1.50 19.79 -7.59
N LEU A 378 1.88 18.52 -7.59
CA LEU A 378 1.00 17.39 -7.90
C LEU A 378 1.01 16.45 -6.71
N ARG A 379 -0.17 15.98 -6.26
CA ARG A 379 -0.28 15.00 -5.19
C ARG A 379 -1.51 14.13 -5.40
N PHE A 380 -1.33 12.83 -5.39
CA PHE A 380 -2.43 11.88 -5.53
C PHE A 380 -2.10 10.54 -4.86
N ASN A 381 -3.12 9.82 -4.43
CA ASN A 381 -3.01 8.46 -3.90
C ASN A 381 -3.82 7.46 -4.69
N MET A 382 -4.18 7.81 -5.93
CA MET A 382 -4.97 6.94 -6.80
C MET A 382 -4.20 5.65 -7.12
N PRO A 383 -4.86 4.47 -7.04
CA PRO A 383 -4.23 3.20 -7.38
C PRO A 383 -4.09 3.06 -8.89
N THR A 384 -2.93 3.45 -9.40
CA THR A 384 -2.60 3.40 -10.82
C THR A 384 -2.45 1.96 -11.31
N LEU A 385 -3.02 1.67 -12.48
CA LEU A 385 -2.92 0.36 -13.11
C LEU A 385 -1.75 0.32 -14.10
N PRO A 386 -0.91 -0.72 -14.05
CA PRO A 386 0.16 -0.87 -15.04
C PRO A 386 -0.41 -1.03 -16.45
N SER A 387 0.25 -0.48 -17.46
CA SER A 387 -0.15 -0.67 -18.85
C SER A 387 -0.15 -2.14 -19.25
N ASN A 388 -1.09 -2.56 -20.08
CA ASN A 388 -1.27 -3.95 -20.54
C ASN A 388 -1.41 -4.95 -19.37
N SER A 389 -2.03 -4.52 -18.28
CA SER A 389 -2.32 -5.36 -17.11
C SER A 389 -3.75 -5.88 -17.12
N LEU A 390 -3.97 -6.97 -16.39
CA LEU A 390 -5.29 -7.46 -16.02
C LEU A 390 -5.42 -7.39 -14.50
N THR A 391 -6.42 -6.68 -14.03
CA THR A 391 -6.85 -6.70 -12.63
C THR A 391 -8.20 -7.41 -12.56
N VAL A 392 -8.31 -8.45 -11.74
CA VAL A 392 -9.55 -9.18 -11.48
C VAL A 392 -10.00 -8.88 -10.07
N ALA A 393 -11.16 -8.28 -9.91
CA ALA A 393 -11.76 -7.95 -8.62
C ALA A 393 -12.89 -8.92 -8.30
N LYS A 394 -13.07 -9.23 -7.01
CA LYS A 394 -14.18 -10.04 -6.51
C LYS A 394 -15.07 -9.26 -5.59
N GLU A 395 -16.35 -9.22 -5.90
CA GLU A 395 -17.41 -8.62 -5.08
C GLU A 395 -18.53 -9.59 -4.76
N LEU A 396 -19.22 -9.28 -3.67
CA LEU A 396 -20.54 -9.81 -3.37
C LEU A 396 -21.56 -8.66 -3.38
N SER A 397 -22.77 -8.94 -3.84
CA SER A 397 -23.90 -8.02 -3.74
C SER A 397 -25.16 -8.79 -3.35
N GLY A 398 -26.21 -8.08 -3.00
CA GLY A 398 -27.39 -8.73 -2.44
C GLY A 398 -27.15 -9.17 -0.98
N GLY A 399 -28.07 -9.96 -0.45
CA GLY A 399 -27.97 -10.44 0.94
C GLY A 399 -28.33 -9.40 1.99
N GLY A 400 -28.02 -8.14 1.80
CA GLY A 400 -28.32 -7.05 2.72
C GLY A 400 -27.94 -7.38 4.17
N GLU A 401 -28.83 -7.06 5.13
CA GLU A 401 -28.67 -7.40 6.55
C GLU A 401 -28.77 -8.91 6.85
N ALA A 402 -29.28 -9.71 5.91
CA ALA A 402 -29.38 -11.16 6.07
C ALA A 402 -28.04 -11.87 5.92
N LEU A 403 -27.13 -11.32 5.13
CA LEU A 403 -25.79 -11.85 4.95
C LEU A 403 -24.92 -11.50 6.17
N ASN A 404 -24.24 -12.49 6.71
CA ASN A 404 -23.27 -12.25 7.77
C ASN A 404 -22.04 -11.53 7.19
N GLY A 405 -21.94 -10.22 7.45
CA GLY A 405 -20.92 -9.35 6.85
C GLY A 405 -19.49 -9.77 7.13
N TYR A 406 -19.21 -10.41 8.27
CA TYR A 406 -17.90 -10.94 8.57
C TYR A 406 -17.49 -12.06 7.60
N LEU A 407 -18.44 -12.88 7.18
CA LEU A 407 -18.17 -14.07 6.38
C LEU A 407 -18.14 -13.80 4.87
N SER A 408 -18.68 -12.67 4.44
CA SER A 408 -18.61 -12.29 3.02
C SER A 408 -17.17 -12.21 2.49
N GLY A 409 -16.21 -11.87 3.35
CA GLY A 409 -14.78 -11.85 3.04
C GLY A 409 -14.01 -13.13 3.37
N ALA A 410 -14.66 -14.19 3.86
CA ALA A 410 -13.95 -15.40 4.32
C ALA A 410 -13.83 -16.50 3.25
N LEU A 411 -14.70 -16.49 2.24
CA LEU A 411 -14.67 -17.50 1.19
C LEU A 411 -13.59 -17.21 0.14
N ASP A 412 -12.94 -18.26 -0.32
CA ASP A 412 -12.01 -18.22 -1.43
C ASP A 412 -12.75 -18.48 -2.75
N TYR A 413 -12.70 -17.50 -3.66
CA TYR A 413 -13.24 -17.59 -5.01
C TYR A 413 -12.10 -17.92 -5.98
N ARG A 414 -12.33 -18.89 -6.85
CA ARG A 414 -11.31 -19.40 -7.77
C ARG A 414 -11.49 -18.86 -9.15
N PHE A 415 -10.41 -18.38 -9.74
CA PHE A 415 -10.38 -17.78 -11.07
C PHE A 415 -9.30 -18.40 -11.93
N ARG A 416 -9.48 -18.30 -13.24
CA ARG A 416 -8.43 -18.56 -14.23
C ARG A 416 -8.58 -17.65 -15.43
N VAL A 417 -7.50 -17.44 -16.16
CA VAL A 417 -7.49 -16.69 -17.39
C VAL A 417 -7.21 -17.67 -18.54
N LEU A 418 -8.15 -17.73 -19.47
CA LEU A 418 -8.17 -18.72 -20.54
C LEU A 418 -8.11 -18.03 -21.91
N ARG A 419 -7.62 -18.72 -22.90
CA ARG A 419 -7.88 -18.36 -24.30
C ARG A 419 -9.33 -18.69 -24.65
N PRO A 420 -9.88 -18.11 -25.71
CA PRO A 420 -11.25 -18.41 -26.14
C PRO A 420 -11.49 -19.90 -26.42
N ASP A 421 -10.44 -20.66 -26.76
CA ASP A 421 -10.50 -22.11 -26.97
C ASP A 421 -10.49 -22.93 -25.67
N GLY A 422 -10.39 -22.28 -24.52
CA GLY A 422 -10.39 -22.90 -23.20
C GLY A 422 -9.02 -23.33 -22.67
N THR A 423 -7.95 -23.14 -23.44
CA THR A 423 -6.58 -23.38 -22.95
C THR A 423 -6.12 -22.23 -22.04
N LEU A 424 -5.11 -22.50 -21.18
CA LEU A 424 -4.60 -21.48 -20.26
C LEU A 424 -3.96 -20.32 -21.04
N TYR A 425 -4.42 -19.12 -20.77
CA TYR A 425 -3.77 -17.86 -21.21
C TYR A 425 -2.66 -17.47 -20.22
N VAL A 426 -2.99 -17.42 -18.93
CA VAL A 426 -2.00 -17.23 -17.86
C VAL A 426 -1.54 -18.60 -17.38
N PRO A 427 -0.25 -18.95 -17.58
CA PRO A 427 0.26 -20.27 -17.26
C PRO A 427 0.43 -20.46 -15.73
N ALA A 428 0.46 -21.72 -15.30
CA ALA A 428 0.85 -22.09 -13.95
C ALA A 428 2.25 -21.55 -13.61
N GLY A 429 2.46 -21.18 -12.36
CA GLY A 429 3.71 -20.58 -11.89
C GLY A 429 3.79 -19.06 -12.08
N THR A 430 2.82 -18.43 -12.77
CA THR A 430 2.76 -16.97 -12.90
C THR A 430 2.46 -16.33 -11.54
N ALA A 431 3.30 -15.38 -11.14
CA ALA A 431 3.05 -14.57 -9.95
C ALA A 431 2.00 -13.48 -10.20
N TYR A 432 1.21 -13.17 -9.20
CA TYR A 432 0.28 -12.04 -9.19
C TYR A 432 0.31 -11.32 -7.84
N GLN A 433 -0.03 -10.04 -7.85
CA GLN A 433 -0.22 -9.28 -6.63
C GLN A 433 -1.67 -9.41 -6.15
N VAL A 434 -1.85 -9.49 -4.83
CA VAL A 434 -3.17 -9.41 -4.19
C VAL A 434 -3.30 -8.03 -3.57
N LEU A 435 -4.38 -7.33 -3.95
CA LEU A 435 -4.66 -5.97 -3.52
C LEU A 435 -5.96 -5.95 -2.68
N GLU A 436 -5.97 -5.14 -1.62
CA GLU A 436 -7.18 -4.69 -0.93
C GLU A 436 -7.19 -3.17 -0.93
N GLY A 437 -8.21 -2.61 -1.57
CA GLY A 437 -8.13 -1.21 -1.94
C GLY A 437 -6.88 -0.94 -2.79
N ALA A 438 -6.13 0.11 -2.50
CA ALA A 438 -4.88 0.44 -3.20
C ALA A 438 -3.65 -0.27 -2.64
N SER A 439 -3.80 -1.04 -1.59
CA SER A 439 -2.67 -1.64 -0.87
C SER A 439 -2.41 -3.05 -1.36
N ALA A 440 -1.15 -3.35 -1.70
CA ALA A 440 -0.72 -4.72 -1.90
C ALA A 440 -0.66 -5.41 -0.52
N VAL A 441 -1.57 -6.36 -0.29
CA VAL A 441 -1.64 -7.11 0.97
C VAL A 441 -0.92 -8.45 0.88
N GLY A 442 -0.53 -8.86 -0.33
CA GLY A 442 0.19 -10.10 -0.55
C GLY A 442 0.51 -10.37 -2.00
N SER A 443 1.01 -11.56 -2.26
CA SER A 443 1.22 -12.09 -3.60
C SER A 443 0.81 -13.55 -3.64
N GLY A 444 0.37 -14.00 -4.80
CA GLY A 444 0.04 -15.39 -5.06
C GLY A 444 0.78 -15.93 -6.27
N THR A 445 0.66 -17.22 -6.48
CA THR A 445 1.17 -17.89 -7.67
C THR A 445 0.05 -18.75 -8.26
N VAL A 446 -0.12 -18.65 -9.56
CA VAL A 446 -1.10 -19.44 -10.30
C VAL A 446 -0.74 -20.92 -10.17
N THR A 447 -1.70 -21.73 -9.74
CA THR A 447 -1.52 -23.18 -9.52
C THR A 447 -1.41 -23.97 -10.82
N ASP A 448 -1.07 -25.27 -10.74
CA ASP A 448 -0.93 -26.16 -11.91
C ASP A 448 -2.20 -26.25 -12.78
N GLY A 449 -3.38 -26.07 -12.21
CA GLY A 449 -4.64 -25.98 -12.95
C GLY A 449 -4.95 -24.61 -13.58
N GLY A 450 -4.02 -23.64 -13.47
CA GLY A 450 -4.19 -22.29 -13.94
C GLY A 450 -5.02 -21.41 -13.00
N TYR A 451 -5.23 -21.85 -11.76
CA TYR A 451 -6.10 -21.16 -10.82
C TYR A 451 -5.36 -20.17 -9.94
N PHE A 452 -6.01 -19.05 -9.67
CA PHE A 452 -5.72 -18.15 -8.58
C PHE A 452 -6.97 -17.90 -7.74
N THR A 453 -6.80 -17.45 -6.52
CA THR A 453 -7.90 -17.27 -5.55
C THR A 453 -7.96 -15.85 -5.04
N LEU A 454 -9.19 -15.37 -4.81
CA LEU A 454 -9.50 -14.09 -4.21
C LEU A 454 -10.61 -14.25 -3.16
N LYS A 455 -10.56 -13.44 -2.14
CA LYS A 455 -11.69 -13.20 -1.24
C LYS A 455 -12.55 -12.06 -1.77
N ALA A 456 -13.80 -11.96 -1.33
CA ALA A 456 -14.61 -10.78 -1.64
C ALA A 456 -13.93 -9.51 -1.08
N GLY A 457 -13.85 -8.47 -1.89
CA GLY A 457 -13.10 -7.24 -1.62
C GLY A 457 -11.63 -7.26 -2.04
N GLN A 458 -11.12 -8.41 -2.50
CA GLN A 458 -9.75 -8.52 -3.01
C GLN A 458 -9.67 -8.44 -4.52
N MET A 459 -8.49 -8.09 -5.02
CA MET A 459 -8.16 -8.06 -6.44
C MET A 459 -6.84 -8.80 -6.70
N ALA A 460 -6.77 -9.48 -7.83
CA ALA A 460 -5.52 -10.04 -8.38
C ALA A 460 -5.06 -9.17 -9.54
N GLN A 461 -3.81 -8.76 -9.52
CA GLN A 461 -3.20 -7.98 -10.58
C GLN A 461 -2.09 -8.76 -11.27
N PHE A 462 -2.25 -8.93 -12.59
CA PHE A 462 -1.27 -9.49 -13.50
C PHE A 462 -0.72 -8.38 -14.38
N THR A 463 0.59 -8.30 -14.50
CA THR A 463 1.27 -7.36 -15.39
C THR A 463 1.73 -8.08 -16.66
N ASP A 464 1.99 -7.30 -17.71
CA ASP A 464 2.60 -7.79 -18.95
C ASP A 464 1.79 -8.91 -19.64
N MET A 465 0.48 -8.73 -19.69
CA MET A 465 -0.46 -9.72 -20.26
C MET A 465 -0.11 -10.13 -21.69
N MET A 466 0.47 -9.24 -22.48
CA MET A 466 0.92 -9.55 -23.84
C MET A 466 2.03 -10.61 -23.86
N ALA A 467 2.99 -10.52 -22.94
CA ALA A 467 4.07 -11.50 -22.82
C ALA A 467 3.55 -12.85 -22.31
N LEU A 468 2.63 -12.82 -21.34
CA LEU A 468 1.99 -14.03 -20.80
C LEU A 468 1.21 -14.80 -21.85
N GLY A 469 0.60 -14.10 -22.80
CA GLY A 469 -0.16 -14.70 -23.90
C GLY A 469 0.69 -15.40 -24.97
N GLY A 470 2.02 -15.25 -24.96
CA GLY A 470 2.92 -15.86 -25.93
C GLY A 470 2.65 -15.38 -27.39
N GLY A 471 2.29 -14.10 -27.56
CA GLY A 471 1.97 -13.50 -28.86
C GLY A 471 0.50 -13.64 -29.28
N GLN A 472 -0.34 -14.17 -28.42
CA GLN A 472 -1.81 -14.11 -28.57
C GLN A 472 -2.35 -13.02 -27.64
N TYR A 473 -3.36 -12.30 -28.10
CA TYR A 473 -3.88 -11.15 -27.38
C TYR A 473 -5.28 -11.34 -26.80
N ALA A 474 -6.02 -12.35 -27.30
CA ALA A 474 -7.39 -12.60 -26.89
C ALA A 474 -7.45 -13.56 -25.69
N TYR A 475 -8.21 -13.19 -24.66
CA TYR A 475 -8.44 -14.01 -23.49
C TYR A 475 -9.83 -13.79 -22.90
N VAL A 476 -10.24 -14.68 -22.01
CA VAL A 476 -11.43 -14.57 -21.15
C VAL A 476 -11.01 -14.79 -19.70
N VAL A 477 -11.68 -14.15 -18.78
CA VAL A 477 -11.55 -14.44 -17.34
C VAL A 477 -12.69 -15.38 -16.97
N GLU A 478 -12.41 -16.38 -16.16
CA GLU A 478 -13.41 -17.33 -15.69
C GLU A 478 -13.36 -17.43 -14.16
N GLU A 479 -14.48 -17.16 -13.50
CA GLU A 479 -14.69 -17.56 -12.10
C GLU A 479 -15.19 -19.01 -12.10
N THR A 480 -14.59 -19.87 -11.27
CA THR A 480 -15.01 -21.27 -11.12
C THR A 480 -15.48 -21.51 -9.71
N MET A 481 -16.62 -22.16 -9.57
CA MET A 481 -17.11 -22.62 -8.27
C MET A 481 -17.58 -24.08 -8.35
N PRO A 482 -17.49 -24.84 -7.24
CA PRO A 482 -18.05 -26.16 -7.18
C PRO A 482 -19.52 -26.14 -7.57
N SER A 483 -19.95 -27.10 -8.38
CA SER A 483 -21.34 -27.12 -8.90
C SER A 483 -22.39 -27.15 -7.79
N GLY A 484 -22.06 -27.74 -6.61
CA GLY A 484 -22.92 -27.75 -5.43
C GLY A 484 -23.11 -26.39 -4.75
N LEU A 485 -22.28 -25.38 -5.07
CA LEU A 485 -22.36 -24.05 -4.42
C LEU A 485 -23.01 -22.98 -5.31
N THR A 486 -23.35 -23.29 -6.53
CA THR A 486 -23.89 -22.29 -7.47
C THR A 486 -25.29 -21.78 -7.07
N GLY A 487 -26.09 -22.62 -6.42
CA GLY A 487 -27.47 -22.29 -6.02
C GLY A 487 -27.57 -21.16 -4.99
N GLN A 488 -26.49 -20.80 -4.30
CA GLN A 488 -26.50 -19.68 -3.34
C GLN A 488 -26.52 -18.29 -3.99
N TYR A 489 -26.38 -18.22 -5.31
CA TYR A 489 -26.36 -16.97 -6.04
C TYR A 489 -27.51 -16.90 -7.04
N GLU A 490 -28.25 -15.81 -7.01
CA GLU A 490 -29.25 -15.50 -8.03
C GLU A 490 -28.59 -15.31 -9.40
N GLN A 491 -27.42 -14.70 -9.42
CA GLN A 491 -26.67 -14.41 -10.63
C GLN A 491 -25.19 -14.20 -10.34
N VAL A 492 -24.33 -14.62 -11.26
CA VAL A 492 -22.94 -14.22 -11.34
C VAL A 492 -22.81 -13.21 -12.50
N GLN A 493 -22.39 -12.00 -12.17
CA GLN A 493 -22.19 -10.91 -13.12
C GLN A 493 -20.71 -10.55 -13.21
N TYR A 494 -20.33 -9.91 -14.30
CA TYR A 494 -19.04 -9.23 -14.41
C TYR A 494 -19.21 -7.85 -15.03
N THR A 495 -18.27 -6.97 -14.75
CA THR A 495 -18.08 -5.70 -15.43
C THR A 495 -16.68 -5.63 -15.99
N VAL A 496 -16.51 -4.94 -17.11
CA VAL A 496 -15.21 -4.61 -17.69
C VAL A 496 -15.06 -3.09 -17.70
N GLY A 497 -14.01 -2.60 -17.06
CA GLY A 497 -13.78 -1.16 -16.92
C GLY A 497 -14.89 -0.47 -16.12
N SER A 498 -15.46 0.58 -16.68
CA SER A 498 -16.59 1.35 -16.12
C SER A 498 -17.96 0.92 -16.67
N GLY A 499 -18.02 -0.24 -17.33
CA GLY A 499 -19.26 -0.75 -17.93
C GLY A 499 -20.32 -1.14 -16.90
N THR A 500 -21.52 -1.45 -17.39
CA THR A 500 -22.61 -2.00 -16.58
C THR A 500 -22.44 -3.51 -16.40
N GLY A 501 -22.99 -4.06 -15.31
CA GLY A 501 -22.91 -5.49 -15.03
C GLY A 501 -23.55 -6.34 -16.14
N THR A 502 -22.81 -7.31 -16.62
CA THR A 502 -23.23 -8.29 -17.64
C THR A 502 -23.31 -9.66 -16.96
N ALA A 503 -24.36 -10.41 -17.24
CA ALA A 503 -24.45 -11.78 -16.75
C ALA A 503 -23.35 -12.64 -17.36
N ALA A 504 -22.56 -13.30 -16.50
CA ALA A 504 -21.51 -14.18 -16.97
C ALA A 504 -22.09 -15.45 -17.61
N THR A 505 -21.48 -15.92 -18.69
CA THR A 505 -21.93 -17.12 -19.38
C THR A 505 -21.47 -18.37 -18.61
N PRO A 506 -22.40 -19.22 -18.12
CA PRO A 506 -22.03 -20.42 -17.40
C PRO A 506 -21.52 -21.52 -18.34
N SER A 507 -20.49 -22.21 -17.91
CA SER A 507 -19.99 -23.44 -18.52
C SER A 507 -19.98 -24.53 -17.44
N VAL A 508 -20.92 -25.44 -17.51
CA VAL A 508 -21.16 -26.45 -16.48
C VAL A 508 -20.37 -27.73 -16.78
N SER A 509 -19.64 -28.21 -15.79
CA SER A 509 -19.03 -29.56 -15.74
C SER A 509 -19.61 -30.36 -14.58
N THR A 510 -19.19 -31.61 -14.41
CA THR A 510 -19.64 -32.43 -13.27
C THR A 510 -19.22 -31.89 -11.92
N ASP A 511 -18.05 -31.29 -11.84
CA ASP A 511 -17.41 -30.95 -10.58
C ASP A 511 -17.47 -29.45 -10.29
N PHE A 512 -17.54 -28.62 -11.32
CA PHE A 512 -17.59 -27.15 -11.17
C PHE A 512 -18.38 -26.47 -12.30
N THR A 513 -18.85 -25.26 -12.01
CA THR A 513 -19.39 -24.33 -13.00
C THR A 513 -18.40 -23.19 -13.19
N GLY A 514 -18.00 -22.93 -14.44
CA GLY A 514 -17.21 -21.77 -14.82
C GLY A 514 -18.11 -20.66 -15.33
N TYR A 515 -17.87 -19.44 -14.93
CA TYR A 515 -18.57 -18.24 -15.37
C TYR A 515 -17.58 -17.36 -16.12
N ARG A 516 -17.80 -17.17 -17.43
CA ARG A 516 -16.85 -16.50 -18.32
C ARG A 516 -17.28 -15.10 -18.70
N THR A 517 -16.29 -14.24 -18.87
CA THR A 517 -16.47 -12.95 -19.55
C THR A 517 -16.59 -13.15 -21.06
N ASP A 518 -16.98 -12.10 -21.77
CA ASP A 518 -16.68 -11.96 -23.17
C ASP A 518 -15.17 -11.92 -23.42
N THR A 519 -14.76 -11.99 -24.69
CA THR A 519 -13.35 -11.97 -25.06
C THR A 519 -12.77 -10.57 -24.83
N LEU A 520 -11.66 -10.52 -24.11
CA LEU A 520 -10.88 -9.33 -23.78
C LEU A 520 -9.57 -9.33 -24.59
N THR A 521 -8.90 -8.17 -24.64
CA THR A 521 -7.61 -8.03 -25.31
C THR A 521 -6.50 -7.64 -24.34
N ALA A 522 -5.35 -8.29 -24.46
CA ALA A 522 -4.15 -7.98 -23.70
C ALA A 522 -3.43 -6.69 -24.14
N ALA A 523 -3.86 -6.10 -25.26
CA ALA A 523 -3.33 -4.81 -25.73
C ALA A 523 -3.84 -3.63 -24.88
N GLU A 524 -4.83 -3.85 -24.03
CA GLU A 524 -5.46 -2.84 -23.19
C GLU A 524 -5.29 -3.21 -21.71
N THR A 525 -5.24 -2.21 -20.85
CA THR A 525 -5.33 -2.39 -19.41
C THR A 525 -6.77 -2.72 -19.03
N GLN A 526 -6.99 -3.89 -18.46
CA GLN A 526 -8.31 -4.39 -18.12
C GLN A 526 -8.54 -4.48 -16.62
N LEU A 527 -9.67 -3.99 -16.17
CA LEU A 527 -10.25 -4.30 -14.85
C LEU A 527 -11.51 -5.12 -15.06
N VAL A 528 -11.52 -6.33 -14.54
CA VAL A 528 -12.68 -7.22 -14.57
C VAL A 528 -13.18 -7.40 -13.15
N THR A 529 -14.39 -6.96 -12.87
CA THR A 529 -15.01 -7.13 -11.54
C THR A 529 -16.09 -8.19 -11.62
N TYR A 530 -15.87 -9.29 -10.91
CA TYR A 530 -16.90 -10.32 -10.73
C TYR A 530 -17.74 -10.01 -9.52
N ARG A 531 -19.05 -10.00 -9.72
CA ARG A 531 -20.05 -9.75 -8.71
C ARG A 531 -21.02 -10.91 -8.61
N ASN A 532 -21.00 -11.63 -7.49
CA ASN A 532 -21.97 -12.67 -7.23
C ASN A 532 -23.14 -12.08 -6.41
N VAL A 533 -24.34 -12.17 -6.96
CA VAL A 533 -25.57 -11.68 -6.32
C VAL A 533 -26.09 -12.79 -5.41
N VAL A 534 -26.02 -12.59 -4.12
CA VAL A 534 -26.40 -13.58 -3.11
C VAL A 534 -27.93 -13.76 -3.09
N ASP A 535 -28.41 -15.01 -3.19
CA ASP A 535 -29.79 -15.35 -2.89
C ASP A 535 -29.97 -15.50 -1.37
N THR A 536 -30.72 -14.59 -0.76
CA THR A 536 -30.93 -14.60 0.69
C THR A 536 -31.70 -15.81 1.19
N ASN A 537 -32.43 -16.50 0.32
CA ASN A 537 -33.17 -17.70 0.68
C ASN A 537 -32.29 -18.93 0.77
N GLU A 538 -31.11 -18.87 0.16
CA GLU A 538 -30.15 -19.97 0.07
C GLU A 538 -28.97 -19.80 1.04
N LEU A 539 -29.05 -18.81 1.94
CA LEU A 539 -28.08 -18.66 3.03
C LEU A 539 -28.24 -19.78 4.05
N GLY A 540 -27.12 -20.30 4.49
CA GLY A 540 -27.07 -21.37 5.46
C GLY A 540 -26.97 -20.89 6.91
N GLU A 541 -26.96 -21.83 7.84
CA GLU A 541 -26.79 -21.55 9.27
C GLU A 541 -25.92 -22.59 9.99
N LEU A 542 -25.27 -22.17 11.07
CA LEU A 542 -24.55 -23.03 12.01
C LEU A 542 -25.25 -22.96 13.36
N ARG A 543 -25.65 -24.14 13.87
CA ARG A 543 -26.25 -24.33 15.20
C ARG A 543 -25.25 -25.03 16.11
N VAL A 544 -24.94 -24.43 17.24
CA VAL A 544 -24.06 -25.01 18.25
C VAL A 544 -24.82 -25.22 19.53
N THR A 545 -25.02 -26.46 19.90
CA THR A 545 -25.81 -26.84 21.11
C THR A 545 -24.85 -27.34 22.18
N LYS A 546 -25.01 -26.82 23.39
CA LYS A 546 -24.28 -27.31 24.57
C LYS A 546 -25.10 -28.31 25.36
N ARG A 547 -24.46 -29.44 25.65
CA ARG A 547 -25.05 -30.46 26.57
C ARG A 547 -24.07 -30.89 27.63
N VAL A 548 -24.57 -31.31 28.76
CA VAL A 548 -23.85 -32.07 29.78
C VAL A 548 -24.43 -33.50 29.75
N ALA A 549 -23.54 -34.46 29.66
CA ALA A 549 -23.93 -35.87 29.59
C ALA A 549 -24.68 -36.27 30.89
N GLU A 550 -25.68 -37.16 30.73
CA GLU A 550 -26.43 -37.70 31.86
C GLU A 550 -25.49 -38.43 32.83
N GLY A 551 -25.66 -38.17 34.12
CA GLY A 551 -24.81 -38.70 35.16
C GLY A 551 -23.55 -37.88 35.46
N SER A 552 -23.29 -36.83 34.70
CA SER A 552 -22.20 -35.91 35.01
C SER A 552 -22.58 -34.93 36.11
N VAL A 553 -21.64 -34.64 37.00
CA VAL A 553 -21.83 -33.63 38.07
C VAL A 553 -21.51 -32.26 37.47
N CYS A 554 -22.53 -31.41 37.36
CA CYS A 554 -22.42 -30.05 36.84
C CYS A 554 -23.25 -29.10 37.68
N PRO A 555 -22.72 -27.93 38.12
CA PRO A 555 -23.51 -26.87 38.72
C PRO A 555 -24.62 -26.37 37.80
N ASP A 556 -25.75 -26.05 38.32
CA ASP A 556 -26.85 -25.45 37.56
C ASP A 556 -26.38 -24.10 36.96
N GLY A 557 -26.66 -23.91 35.68
CA GLY A 557 -26.29 -22.67 34.95
C GLY A 557 -24.78 -22.49 34.67
N GLN A 558 -23.98 -23.56 34.84
CA GLN A 558 -22.53 -23.52 34.49
C GLN A 558 -22.36 -23.11 33.03
N PRO A 559 -21.67 -21.98 32.74
CA PRO A 559 -21.32 -21.63 31.37
C PRO A 559 -20.12 -22.45 30.89
N PHE A 560 -20.11 -22.74 29.60
CA PHE A 560 -19.05 -23.41 28.89
C PHE A 560 -18.63 -22.55 27.69
N ASP A 561 -17.35 -22.29 27.57
CA ASP A 561 -16.78 -21.49 26.51
C ASP A 561 -16.55 -22.35 25.26
N ILE A 562 -17.42 -22.20 24.28
CA ILE A 562 -17.35 -22.91 23.01
C ILE A 562 -16.54 -22.06 22.02
N ALA A 563 -15.46 -22.61 21.53
CA ALA A 563 -14.68 -21.98 20.48
C ALA A 563 -15.36 -22.24 19.12
N VAL A 564 -15.66 -21.18 18.40
CA VAL A 564 -16.29 -21.21 17.07
C VAL A 564 -15.41 -20.46 16.09
N SER A 565 -15.08 -21.14 15.00
CA SER A 565 -14.40 -20.57 13.83
C SER A 565 -15.30 -20.66 12.61
N LEU A 566 -15.30 -19.63 11.78
CA LEU A 566 -15.99 -19.59 10.51
C LEU A 566 -15.04 -19.00 9.45
N GLY A 567 -15.01 -19.59 8.25
CA GLY A 567 -14.10 -19.20 7.20
C GLY A 567 -12.62 -19.43 7.55
N GLY A 568 -12.34 -20.46 8.41
CA GLY A 568 -10.99 -20.80 8.81
C GLY A 568 -10.38 -19.92 9.92
N SER A 569 -11.13 -18.93 10.44
CA SER A 569 -10.69 -18.01 11.49
C SER A 569 -11.68 -17.96 12.67
N PRO A 570 -11.21 -17.70 13.90
CA PRO A 570 -12.11 -17.45 15.03
C PRO A 570 -13.04 -16.28 14.75
N ILE A 571 -14.33 -16.45 15.08
CA ILE A 571 -15.31 -15.38 14.86
C ILE A 571 -14.97 -14.13 15.68
N PRO A 572 -14.97 -12.91 15.07
CA PRO A 572 -14.61 -11.70 15.78
C PRO A 572 -15.63 -11.28 16.83
N ALA A 573 -15.17 -10.48 17.79
CA ALA A 573 -16.06 -9.80 18.72
C ALA A 573 -17.06 -8.92 17.95
N GLY A 574 -18.29 -8.87 18.44
CA GLY A 574 -19.39 -8.16 17.78
C GLY A 574 -20.17 -8.99 16.77
N THR A 575 -19.70 -10.18 16.35
CA THR A 575 -20.47 -11.07 15.45
C THR A 575 -21.81 -11.44 16.07
N PRO A 576 -22.94 -11.16 15.39
CA PRO A 576 -24.25 -11.45 15.94
C PRO A 576 -24.57 -12.95 15.87
N TYR A 577 -25.24 -13.45 16.88
CA TYR A 577 -25.83 -14.77 16.93
C TYR A 577 -27.09 -14.75 17.80
N THR A 578 -27.90 -15.81 17.79
CA THR A 578 -29.04 -15.94 18.70
C THR A 578 -28.85 -17.13 19.60
N VAL A 579 -29.32 -17.03 20.85
CA VAL A 579 -29.46 -18.17 21.77
C VAL A 579 -30.90 -18.29 22.17
N ASN A 580 -31.51 -19.44 21.89
CA ASN A 580 -32.93 -19.68 22.16
C ASN A 580 -33.84 -18.54 21.65
N GLY A 581 -33.48 -17.96 20.44
CA GLY A 581 -34.19 -16.85 19.81
C GLY A 581 -33.87 -15.46 20.35
N GLN A 582 -33.02 -15.33 21.36
CA GLN A 582 -32.54 -14.04 21.87
C GLN A 582 -31.26 -13.62 21.19
N ARG A 583 -31.19 -12.40 20.67
CA ARG A 583 -30.01 -11.87 20.00
C ARG A 583 -28.90 -11.61 21.01
N ARG A 584 -27.73 -12.13 20.71
CA ARG A 584 -26.44 -11.89 21.41
C ARG A 584 -25.36 -11.50 20.40
N SER A 585 -24.23 -11.05 20.89
CA SER A 585 -23.04 -10.85 20.09
C SER A 585 -21.85 -11.51 20.77
N VAL A 586 -20.87 -11.92 19.95
CA VAL A 586 -19.61 -12.48 20.45
C VAL A 586 -18.88 -11.41 21.25
N GLU A 587 -18.56 -11.68 22.50
CA GLU A 587 -17.86 -10.74 23.38
C GLU A 587 -16.35 -10.92 23.28
N ALA A 588 -15.88 -12.16 23.33
CA ALA A 588 -14.49 -12.52 23.18
C ALA A 588 -14.27 -13.25 21.85
N VAL A 589 -13.23 -12.87 21.11
CA VAL A 589 -12.91 -13.45 19.78
C VAL A 589 -12.94 -14.97 19.82
N GLY A 590 -13.75 -15.55 18.97
CA GLY A 590 -13.91 -16.99 18.81
C GLY A 590 -14.69 -17.69 19.93
N ILE A 591 -15.18 -17.01 20.96
CA ILE A 591 -15.79 -17.65 22.13
C ILE A 591 -17.29 -17.36 22.20
N VAL A 592 -18.05 -18.44 22.37
CA VAL A 592 -19.50 -18.42 22.54
C VAL A 592 -19.84 -19.12 23.86
N PRO A 593 -20.17 -18.40 24.92
CA PRO A 593 -20.54 -19.01 26.19
C PRO A 593 -21.98 -19.59 26.10
N LEU A 594 -22.10 -20.88 26.41
CA LEU A 594 -23.38 -21.60 26.42
C LEU A 594 -23.51 -22.43 27.70
N THR A 595 -24.71 -22.49 28.25
CA THR A 595 -25.08 -23.38 29.34
C THR A 595 -25.75 -24.66 28.80
N HIS A 596 -25.90 -25.65 29.65
CA HIS A 596 -26.60 -26.91 29.29
C HIS A 596 -28.00 -26.63 28.68
N GLY A 597 -28.25 -27.19 27.49
CA GLY A 597 -29.48 -27.04 26.73
C GLY A 597 -29.56 -25.79 25.84
N GLU A 598 -28.65 -24.84 25.98
CA GLU A 598 -28.61 -23.68 25.08
C GLU A 598 -28.09 -24.04 23.68
N THR A 599 -28.64 -23.34 22.68
CA THR A 599 -28.21 -23.45 21.27
C THR A 599 -27.91 -22.06 20.71
N ALA A 600 -26.67 -21.82 20.32
CA ALA A 600 -26.27 -20.66 19.55
C ALA A 600 -26.54 -20.91 18.06
N VAL A 601 -27.13 -19.93 17.38
CA VAL A 601 -27.41 -20.00 15.95
C VAL A 601 -26.77 -18.83 15.24
N PHE A 602 -25.92 -19.14 14.30
CA PHE A 602 -25.31 -18.20 13.35
C PHE A 602 -26.04 -18.34 12.02
N THR A 603 -26.70 -17.31 11.58
CA THR A 603 -27.47 -17.26 10.33
C THR A 603 -26.75 -16.42 9.29
N GLY A 604 -27.19 -16.48 8.04
CA GLY A 604 -26.67 -15.65 6.95
C GLY A 604 -25.30 -16.11 6.46
N LEU A 605 -25.03 -17.40 6.54
CA LEU A 605 -23.76 -17.98 6.14
C LEU A 605 -23.79 -18.37 4.66
N LEU A 606 -22.76 -17.97 3.91
CA LEU A 606 -22.59 -18.47 2.56
C LEU A 606 -22.21 -19.95 2.58
N ALA A 607 -22.74 -20.71 1.64
CA ALA A 607 -22.36 -22.11 1.45
C ALA A 607 -20.86 -22.21 1.09
N GLY A 608 -20.22 -23.30 1.54
CA GLY A 608 -18.77 -23.44 1.44
C GLY A 608 -18.00 -22.73 2.56
N THR A 609 -18.69 -22.00 3.45
CA THR A 609 -18.05 -21.47 4.66
C THR A 609 -17.56 -22.63 5.53
N VAL A 610 -16.26 -22.72 5.72
CA VAL A 610 -15.64 -23.70 6.61
C VAL A 610 -16.00 -23.33 8.05
N TYR A 611 -16.54 -24.30 8.81
CA TYR A 611 -16.81 -24.15 10.23
C TYR A 611 -15.92 -25.07 11.06
N ALA A 612 -15.59 -24.62 12.26
CA ALA A 612 -14.99 -25.46 13.29
C ALA A 612 -15.57 -25.09 14.66
N VAL A 613 -15.97 -26.11 15.39
CA VAL A 613 -16.52 -25.97 16.76
C VAL A 613 -15.69 -26.83 17.69
N SER A 614 -15.14 -26.23 18.72
CA SER A 614 -14.40 -26.93 19.76
C SER A 614 -14.65 -26.31 21.12
N GLU A 615 -14.25 -26.97 22.16
CA GLU A 615 -14.37 -26.51 23.54
C GLU A 615 -13.13 -26.87 24.33
N THR A 616 -12.68 -25.95 25.17
CA THR A 616 -11.81 -26.26 26.29
C THR A 616 -12.69 -26.57 27.49
N PRO A 617 -12.93 -27.85 27.80
CA PRO A 617 -13.82 -28.17 28.90
C PRO A 617 -13.22 -27.65 30.23
N PRO A 618 -14.06 -27.15 31.17
CA PRO A 618 -13.61 -26.82 32.49
C PRO A 618 -12.98 -28.04 33.21
N GLU A 619 -12.22 -27.76 34.26
CA GLU A 619 -11.56 -28.80 35.04
C GLU A 619 -12.59 -29.87 35.50
N GLY A 620 -12.25 -31.12 35.32
CA GLY A 620 -13.12 -32.25 35.63
C GLY A 620 -14.10 -32.64 34.51
N PHE A 621 -14.13 -31.94 33.37
CA PHE A 621 -14.95 -32.32 32.23
C PHE A 621 -14.10 -32.73 31.01
N ARG A 622 -14.69 -33.58 30.19
CA ARG A 622 -14.21 -33.87 28.83
C ARG A 622 -15.31 -33.58 27.83
N ALA A 623 -14.94 -32.98 26.69
CA ALA A 623 -15.87 -32.70 25.63
C ALA A 623 -15.93 -33.79 24.58
N SER A 624 -17.10 -34.07 24.04
CA SER A 624 -17.34 -34.89 22.86
C SER A 624 -18.25 -34.18 21.91
N TYR A 625 -18.17 -34.51 20.63
CA TYR A 625 -18.87 -33.79 19.58
C TYR A 625 -19.72 -34.74 18.76
N ALA A 626 -20.95 -34.32 18.48
CA ALA A 626 -21.83 -34.92 17.49
C ALA A 626 -22.28 -33.84 16.54
N ALA A 627 -22.19 -34.08 15.25
CA ALA A 627 -22.60 -33.09 14.26
C ALA A 627 -23.44 -33.72 13.16
N SER A 628 -24.32 -32.91 12.56
CA SER A 628 -25.10 -33.28 11.40
C SER A 628 -25.24 -32.08 10.44
N VAL A 629 -25.43 -32.38 9.19
CA VAL A 629 -25.72 -31.41 8.13
C VAL A 629 -27.11 -31.73 7.57
N THR A 630 -27.96 -30.70 7.46
CA THR A 630 -29.26 -30.80 6.81
C THR A 630 -29.29 -29.93 5.58
N ALA A 631 -29.51 -30.54 4.42
CA ALA A 631 -29.66 -29.87 3.14
C ALA A 631 -30.72 -30.60 2.30
N GLU A 632 -31.51 -29.85 1.52
CA GLU A 632 -32.57 -30.40 0.69
C GLU A 632 -33.55 -31.34 1.45
N GLY A 633 -33.75 -31.07 2.75
CA GLY A 633 -34.59 -31.87 3.61
C GLY A 633 -34.00 -33.22 4.07
N GLN A 634 -32.76 -33.50 3.73
CA GLN A 634 -32.01 -34.67 4.18
C GLN A 634 -31.03 -34.29 5.29
N THR A 635 -30.95 -35.07 6.35
CA THR A 635 -30.00 -34.92 7.44
C THR A 635 -29.02 -36.07 7.46
N VAL A 636 -27.72 -35.76 7.40
CA VAL A 636 -26.62 -36.72 7.42
C VAL A 636 -25.67 -36.42 8.57
N PRO A 637 -25.01 -37.44 9.16
CA PRO A 637 -23.95 -37.22 10.13
C PRO A 637 -22.79 -36.41 9.53
N ALA A 638 -22.19 -35.56 10.36
CA ALA A 638 -21.07 -34.73 9.99
C ALA A 638 -20.01 -34.69 11.12
N ALA A 639 -18.95 -33.96 10.95
CA ALA A 639 -17.96 -33.67 11.97
C ALA A 639 -18.19 -32.27 12.59
N ALA A 640 -17.53 -31.98 13.70
CA ALA A 640 -17.52 -30.65 14.31
C ALA A 640 -16.75 -29.62 13.46
N THR A 641 -16.19 -30.05 12.34
CA THR A 641 -15.53 -29.23 11.32
C THR A 641 -16.07 -29.66 9.95
N GLY A 642 -16.25 -28.72 9.05
CA GLY A 642 -16.79 -28.98 7.71
C GLY A 642 -17.18 -27.70 6.99
N GLU A 643 -18.08 -27.82 6.04
CA GLU A 643 -18.57 -26.69 5.26
C GLU A 643 -20.09 -26.55 5.40
N VAL A 644 -20.57 -25.32 5.37
CA VAL A 644 -22.01 -24.97 5.39
C VAL A 644 -22.61 -25.31 4.01
N PRO A 645 -23.71 -26.06 3.92
CA PRO A 645 -24.37 -26.35 2.64
C PRO A 645 -25.26 -25.19 2.15
N VAL A 646 -25.59 -25.20 0.87
CA VAL A 646 -26.54 -24.24 0.26
C VAL A 646 -27.91 -24.39 0.90
N GLY A 647 -28.51 -23.28 1.34
CA GLY A 647 -29.86 -23.24 1.96
C GLY A 647 -30.06 -24.18 3.14
N GLY A 648 -28.98 -24.70 3.70
CA GLY A 648 -29.06 -25.75 4.70
C GLY A 648 -28.53 -25.34 6.07
N SER A 649 -28.47 -26.31 6.97
CA SER A 649 -27.98 -26.07 8.33
C SER A 649 -26.98 -27.11 8.79
N VAL A 650 -26.06 -26.66 9.58
CA VAL A 650 -25.12 -27.49 10.32
C VAL A 650 -25.51 -27.44 11.80
N ALA A 651 -25.63 -28.57 12.42
CA ALA A 651 -25.88 -28.68 13.85
C ALA A 651 -24.71 -29.41 14.53
N VAL A 652 -24.02 -28.75 15.44
CA VAL A 652 -22.98 -29.32 16.27
C VAL A 652 -23.40 -29.34 17.71
N THR A 653 -23.42 -30.53 18.31
CA THR A 653 -23.69 -30.71 19.75
C THR A 653 -22.39 -30.99 20.46
N VAL A 654 -22.04 -30.15 21.42
CA VAL A 654 -20.90 -30.31 22.30
C VAL A 654 -21.38 -30.85 23.62
N THR A 655 -20.98 -32.08 23.95
CA THR A 655 -21.41 -32.76 25.16
C THR A 655 -20.24 -32.90 26.13
N ASN A 656 -20.40 -32.38 27.35
CA ASN A 656 -19.42 -32.54 28.40
C ASN A 656 -19.80 -33.70 29.33
N ALA A 657 -18.79 -34.50 29.66
CA ALA A 657 -18.89 -35.54 30.66
C ALA A 657 -17.80 -35.33 31.70
N THR A 658 -18.04 -35.72 32.95
CA THR A 658 -17.02 -35.66 34.00
C THR A 658 -15.96 -36.71 33.77
N TYR A 659 -14.71 -36.37 34.12
CA TYR A 659 -13.57 -37.34 34.12
C TYR A 659 -13.56 -38.13 35.41
N ASP A 660 -12.93 -39.29 35.34
CA ASP A 660 -12.55 -40.02 36.56
C ASP A 660 -11.25 -39.47 37.15
N TYR A 661 -10.31 -39.03 36.28
CA TYR A 661 -9.07 -38.35 36.65
C TYR A 661 -8.49 -37.54 35.49
N ALA A 662 -7.58 -36.61 35.81
CA ALA A 662 -6.94 -35.76 34.83
C ALA A 662 -5.45 -35.56 35.09
N VAL A 663 -4.72 -35.27 34.06
CA VAL A 663 -3.30 -34.89 34.12
C VAL A 663 -3.12 -33.46 33.61
N GLU A 664 -2.39 -32.64 34.37
CA GLU A 664 -2.06 -31.26 33.97
C GLU A 664 -0.69 -31.19 33.32
N ILE A 665 -0.61 -30.60 32.17
CA ILE A 665 0.65 -30.25 31.52
C ILE A 665 0.83 -28.73 31.61
N LEU A 666 1.86 -28.33 32.32
CA LEU A 666 2.15 -26.91 32.54
C LEU A 666 2.85 -26.32 31.32
N LEU A 667 2.46 -25.08 30.97
CA LEU A 667 3.01 -24.31 29.85
C LEU A 667 3.55 -22.97 30.37
N THR A 668 4.62 -22.51 29.77
CA THR A 668 5.16 -21.18 30.01
C THR A 668 5.34 -20.46 28.68
N LYS A 669 4.89 -19.21 28.62
CA LYS A 669 5.08 -18.34 27.47
C LYS A 669 5.92 -17.14 27.83
N THR A 670 6.93 -16.87 27.02
CA THR A 670 7.77 -15.67 27.15
C THR A 670 7.69 -14.88 25.84
N LEU A 671 7.54 -13.58 25.95
CA LEU A 671 7.66 -12.62 24.85
C LEU A 671 8.89 -11.76 25.09
N LEU A 672 9.95 -11.98 24.35
CA LEU A 672 11.16 -11.18 24.46
C LEU A 672 11.01 -9.88 23.63
N GLY A 673 11.34 -8.77 24.24
CA GLY A 673 11.19 -7.43 23.65
C GLY A 673 9.76 -6.88 23.69
N GLY A 674 8.91 -7.43 24.54
CA GLY A 674 7.56 -6.90 24.75
C GLY A 674 7.58 -5.53 25.42
N GLU A 675 6.63 -4.67 25.08
CA GLU A 675 6.54 -3.33 25.69
C GLU A 675 6.06 -3.42 27.15
N ALA A 676 6.75 -2.74 28.04
CA ALA A 676 6.42 -2.75 29.45
C ALA A 676 4.98 -2.24 29.70
N GLY A 677 4.17 -3.06 30.37
CA GLY A 677 2.79 -2.74 30.71
C GLY A 677 1.78 -3.08 29.61
N GLN A 678 2.20 -3.51 28.44
CA GLN A 678 1.30 -4.09 27.42
C GLN A 678 1.13 -5.59 27.65
N SER A 679 -0.08 -6.07 27.48
CA SER A 679 -0.43 -7.48 27.64
C SER A 679 -0.82 -8.07 26.28
N GLU A 680 -0.17 -9.18 25.95
CA GLU A 680 -0.40 -9.94 24.71
C GLU A 680 -0.86 -11.36 25.06
N THR A 681 -1.77 -11.91 24.25
CA THR A 681 -2.32 -13.25 24.52
C THR A 681 -2.00 -14.18 23.37
N PHE A 682 -1.34 -15.28 23.68
CA PHE A 682 -0.92 -16.31 22.73
C PHE A 682 -1.75 -17.57 22.93
N ARG A 683 -2.13 -18.22 21.85
CA ARG A 683 -2.93 -19.44 21.85
C ARG A 683 -2.05 -20.66 21.64
N PHE A 684 -2.38 -21.71 22.36
CA PHE A 684 -1.70 -22.99 22.28
C PHE A 684 -2.70 -24.06 21.84
N LEU A 685 -2.32 -24.78 20.80
CA LEU A 685 -3.10 -25.86 20.23
C LEU A 685 -2.69 -27.17 20.89
N LEU A 686 -3.67 -27.93 21.31
CA LEU A 686 -3.51 -29.30 21.78
C LEU A 686 -4.14 -30.22 20.75
N GLU A 687 -3.36 -31.13 20.20
CA GLU A 687 -3.79 -32.05 19.17
C GLU A 687 -3.63 -33.48 19.68
N GLU A 688 -4.65 -34.31 19.59
CA GLU A 688 -4.52 -35.75 19.75
C GLU A 688 -4.00 -36.32 18.43
N THR A 689 -3.00 -37.20 18.52
CA THR A 689 -2.35 -37.76 17.35
C THR A 689 -2.35 -39.31 17.43
N ASP A 690 -2.06 -39.96 16.33
CA ASP A 690 -1.71 -41.39 16.36
C ASP A 690 -0.25 -41.57 16.83
N SER A 691 0.19 -42.81 16.96
CA SER A 691 1.57 -43.16 17.36
C SER A 691 2.64 -42.68 16.37
N ARG A 692 2.26 -42.27 15.15
CA ARG A 692 3.16 -41.72 14.12
C ARG A 692 3.19 -40.19 14.17
N GLY A 693 2.31 -39.56 14.98
CA GLY A 693 2.18 -38.11 15.11
C GLY A 693 1.24 -37.48 14.10
N GLU A 694 0.44 -38.27 13.37
CA GLU A 694 -0.64 -37.72 12.52
C GLU A 694 -1.80 -37.33 13.39
N MET A 695 -2.34 -36.14 13.11
CA MET A 695 -3.44 -35.52 13.89
C MET A 695 -4.72 -36.35 13.70
N LEU A 696 -5.28 -36.83 14.79
CA LEU A 696 -6.58 -37.50 14.83
C LEU A 696 -7.69 -36.48 15.05
N ARG A 697 -7.49 -35.56 16.00
CA ARG A 697 -8.42 -34.47 16.31
C ARG A 697 -7.70 -33.35 17.06
N GLN A 698 -8.24 -32.16 16.94
CA GLN A 698 -7.84 -31.05 17.78
C GLN A 698 -8.62 -31.09 19.08
N LEU A 699 -7.91 -30.98 20.19
CA LEU A 699 -8.47 -30.85 21.52
C LEU A 699 -8.49 -29.37 21.92
N PRO A 700 -9.25 -29.03 22.96
CA PRO A 700 -9.20 -27.70 23.51
C PRO A 700 -7.79 -27.32 23.93
N GLY A 701 -7.27 -26.22 23.37
CA GLY A 701 -6.01 -25.63 23.74
C GLY A 701 -6.16 -24.66 24.93
N THR A 702 -5.14 -23.89 25.18
CA THR A 702 -5.15 -22.83 26.19
C THR A 702 -4.67 -21.52 25.61
N ALA A 703 -4.95 -20.43 26.29
CA ALA A 703 -4.41 -19.11 25.97
C ALA A 703 -3.61 -18.59 27.18
N ILE A 704 -2.44 -18.02 26.89
CA ILE A 704 -1.55 -17.50 27.92
C ILE A 704 -1.29 -16.03 27.63
N SER A 705 -1.58 -15.18 28.59
CA SER A 705 -1.26 -13.75 28.52
C SER A 705 0.11 -13.49 29.13
N VAL A 706 0.89 -12.68 28.43
CA VAL A 706 2.19 -12.18 28.88
C VAL A 706 2.14 -10.67 28.97
N THR A 707 2.83 -10.06 29.90
CA THR A 707 2.88 -8.61 30.07
C THR A 707 4.33 -8.15 30.02
N GLY A 708 4.68 -7.39 28.98
CA GLY A 708 6.09 -7.06 28.71
C GLY A 708 6.93 -8.32 28.54
N ASP A 709 8.08 -8.38 29.20
CA ASP A 709 8.99 -9.53 29.19
C ASP A 709 8.69 -10.55 30.32
N ALA A 710 7.67 -10.31 31.15
CA ALA A 710 7.34 -11.22 32.24
C ALA A 710 6.68 -12.50 31.67
N PRO A 711 7.17 -13.71 32.03
CA PRO A 711 6.59 -14.94 31.50
C PRO A 711 5.18 -15.14 32.02
N GLY A 712 4.29 -15.56 31.11
CA GLY A 712 2.94 -16.02 31.43
C GLY A 712 2.90 -17.52 31.64
N GLY A 713 2.07 -17.98 32.59
CA GLY A 713 1.83 -19.39 32.84
C GLY A 713 0.46 -19.84 32.36
N GLY A 714 0.37 -21.09 31.92
CA GLY A 714 -0.89 -21.75 31.55
C GLY A 714 -0.77 -23.25 31.75
N ARG A 715 -1.87 -23.93 31.47
CA ARG A 715 -1.92 -25.41 31.54
C ARG A 715 -2.87 -25.97 30.50
N VAL A 716 -2.64 -27.18 30.09
CA VAL A 716 -3.63 -28.05 29.45
C VAL A 716 -3.92 -29.23 30.35
N VAL A 717 -5.17 -29.66 30.35
CA VAL A 717 -5.65 -30.76 31.21
C VAL A 717 -6.05 -31.91 30.29
N LEU A 718 -5.52 -33.10 30.57
CA LEU A 718 -5.85 -34.35 29.88
C LEU A 718 -6.63 -35.23 30.83
N GLY A 719 -7.91 -35.48 30.55
CA GLY A 719 -8.78 -36.28 31.39
C GLY A 719 -8.88 -37.71 30.89
N PHE A 720 -8.93 -38.68 31.82
CA PHE A 720 -9.01 -40.13 31.53
C PHE A 720 -10.12 -40.76 32.34
N THR A 721 -10.70 -41.82 31.79
CA THR A 721 -11.69 -42.62 32.50
C THR A 721 -11.03 -43.71 33.31
N SER A 722 -11.69 -44.15 34.41
CA SER A 722 -11.27 -45.32 35.16
C SER A 722 -11.12 -46.55 34.25
N GLY A 723 -9.98 -47.24 34.35
CA GLY A 723 -9.67 -48.39 33.54
C GLY A 723 -8.99 -48.12 32.21
N ASP A 724 -8.80 -46.82 31.86
CA ASP A 724 -8.00 -46.44 30.69
C ASP A 724 -6.52 -46.76 30.95
N THR A 725 -5.93 -47.63 30.18
CA THR A 725 -4.52 -48.06 30.27
C THR A 725 -3.84 -48.03 28.87
N ALA A 726 -4.56 -47.55 27.87
CA ALA A 726 -4.01 -47.43 26.54
C ALA A 726 -3.09 -46.18 26.41
N PRO A 727 -2.01 -46.25 25.64
CA PRO A 727 -1.20 -45.05 25.40
C PRO A 727 -1.93 -44.05 24.53
N HIS A 728 -1.91 -42.78 24.95
CA HIS A 728 -2.43 -41.66 24.23
C HIS A 728 -1.30 -40.76 23.76
N TYR A 729 -1.43 -40.19 22.58
CA TYR A 729 -0.41 -39.37 21.94
C TYR A 729 -0.96 -37.96 21.71
N TYR A 730 -0.18 -36.96 22.07
CA TYR A 730 -0.59 -35.55 21.92
C TYR A 730 0.54 -34.74 21.33
N ARG A 731 0.16 -33.64 20.71
CA ARG A 731 1.07 -32.60 20.24
C ARG A 731 0.59 -31.25 20.78
N ILE A 732 1.52 -30.52 21.40
CA ILE A 732 1.28 -29.14 21.86
C ILE A 732 2.17 -28.23 21.05
N ARG A 733 1.59 -27.21 20.45
CA ARG A 733 2.27 -26.16 19.70
C ARG A 733 1.56 -24.84 19.86
N GLU A 734 2.28 -23.75 19.64
CA GLU A 734 1.67 -22.43 19.54
C GLU A 734 0.92 -22.31 18.20
N ALA A 735 -0.19 -21.61 18.20
CA ALA A 735 -0.86 -21.19 16.98
C ALA A 735 -0.04 -20.12 16.27
N ASP A 736 -0.10 -20.10 14.95
CA ASP A 736 0.56 -19.04 14.18
C ASP A 736 0.01 -17.68 14.59
N VAL A 737 0.91 -16.73 14.83
CA VAL A 737 0.57 -15.37 15.21
C VAL A 737 1.40 -14.39 14.40
N ASP A 738 0.72 -13.46 13.74
CA ASP A 738 1.38 -12.39 12.99
C ASP A 738 2.06 -11.37 13.93
N GLY A 739 3.08 -10.71 13.40
CA GLY A 739 3.77 -9.64 14.14
C GLY A 739 4.94 -10.13 15.00
N TYR A 740 5.07 -11.42 15.25
CA TYR A 740 6.12 -11.99 16.09
C TYR A 740 7.03 -12.95 15.33
N TRP A 741 8.22 -13.15 15.84
CA TRP A 741 9.09 -14.25 15.50
C TRP A 741 8.84 -15.38 16.50
N GLN A 742 8.24 -16.47 16.03
CA GLN A 742 7.92 -17.61 16.86
C GLN A 742 9.12 -18.56 16.96
N GLY A 743 9.33 -19.13 18.15
CA GLY A 743 10.40 -20.11 18.39
C GLY A 743 10.17 -21.45 17.66
N GLY A 744 8.92 -21.72 17.32
CA GLY A 744 8.55 -22.93 16.58
C GLY A 744 8.58 -24.20 17.45
N GLU A 745 8.54 -24.06 18.75
CA GLU A 745 8.55 -25.19 19.69
C GLU A 745 7.30 -26.06 19.47
N VAL A 746 7.54 -27.35 19.33
CA VAL A 746 6.50 -28.38 19.20
C VAL A 746 6.82 -29.51 20.18
N TYR A 747 5.92 -29.73 21.12
CA TYR A 747 6.06 -30.80 22.11
C TYR A 747 5.17 -31.98 21.75
N ARG A 748 5.75 -33.19 21.68
CA ARG A 748 5.06 -34.45 21.46
C ARG A 748 5.01 -35.16 22.80
N LEU A 749 3.80 -35.54 23.24
CA LEU A 749 3.59 -36.22 24.50
C LEU A 749 3.08 -37.63 24.23
N THR A 750 3.57 -38.57 25.00
CA THR A 750 2.94 -39.88 25.16
C THR A 750 2.51 -40.00 26.61
N VAL A 751 1.23 -40.23 26.82
CA VAL A 751 0.62 -40.41 28.16
C VAL A 751 0.13 -41.84 28.25
N LEU A 752 0.66 -42.57 29.23
CA LEU A 752 0.17 -43.91 29.59
C LEU A 752 -0.60 -43.79 30.90
N PRO A 753 -1.93 -43.75 30.84
CA PRO A 753 -2.75 -43.75 32.03
C PRO A 753 -2.59 -45.09 32.80
N ASN A 754 -2.74 -45.05 34.14
CA ASN A 754 -2.63 -46.26 34.96
C ASN A 754 -4.01 -46.88 35.35
N GLY A 755 -5.09 -46.24 34.91
CA GLY A 755 -6.45 -46.73 35.12
C GLY A 755 -7.07 -46.41 36.48
N THR A 756 -6.32 -45.84 37.42
CA THR A 756 -6.82 -45.69 38.81
C THR A 756 -6.64 -44.32 39.43
N ASP A 757 -5.68 -43.51 39.01
CA ASP A 757 -5.38 -42.18 39.59
C ASP A 757 -4.35 -41.39 38.77
N ASP A 758 -3.90 -40.31 39.30
CA ASP A 758 -3.04 -39.28 38.75
C ASP A 758 -1.57 -39.67 38.47
N ALA A 759 -1.21 -40.92 38.62
CA ALA A 759 0.16 -41.40 38.38
C ALA A 759 0.39 -41.87 36.91
N ALA A 760 -0.08 -41.13 35.94
CA ALA A 760 0.17 -41.37 34.53
C ALA A 760 1.69 -41.24 34.19
N HIS A 761 2.21 -42.18 33.44
CA HIS A 761 3.56 -42.05 32.90
C HIS A 761 3.52 -41.14 31.65
N ILE A 762 4.23 -40.05 31.73
CA ILE A 762 4.27 -39.05 30.67
C ILE A 762 5.68 -39.00 30.10
N THR A 763 5.78 -39.02 28.80
CA THR A 763 7.02 -38.67 28.09
C THR A 763 6.77 -37.42 27.23
N VAL A 764 7.78 -36.56 27.16
CA VAL A 764 7.77 -35.36 26.31
C VAL A 764 8.96 -35.49 25.36
N ASN A 765 8.69 -35.45 24.08
CA ASN A 765 9.68 -35.63 23.00
C ASN A 765 10.53 -36.91 23.19
N GLY A 766 9.92 -37.98 23.71
CA GLY A 766 10.56 -39.27 23.97
C GLY A 766 11.36 -39.39 25.29
N GLY A 767 11.49 -38.32 26.06
CA GLY A 767 12.09 -38.32 27.41
C GLY A 767 11.02 -38.34 28.50
N THR A 768 11.32 -38.93 29.68
CA THR A 768 10.42 -38.91 30.83
C THR A 768 10.18 -37.45 31.24
N TRP A 769 8.93 -37.05 31.38
CA TRP A 769 8.59 -35.68 31.82
C TRP A 769 8.77 -35.59 33.35
N ASP A 770 9.46 -34.54 33.77
CA ASP A 770 9.80 -34.29 35.18
C ASP A 770 8.83 -33.32 35.88
N GLY A 771 7.75 -32.95 35.19
CA GLY A 771 6.78 -31.96 35.67
C GLY A 771 7.13 -30.51 35.39
N THR A 772 8.25 -30.25 34.71
CA THR A 772 8.59 -28.87 34.33
C THR A 772 7.65 -28.35 33.26
N ALA A 773 7.37 -27.04 33.31
CA ALA A 773 6.53 -26.38 32.31
C ALA A 773 7.18 -26.41 30.92
N LEU A 774 6.39 -26.74 29.90
CA LEU A 774 6.80 -26.68 28.50
C LEU A 774 6.92 -25.21 28.08
N SER A 775 8.09 -24.84 27.60
CA SER A 775 8.43 -23.42 27.39
C SER A 775 8.28 -23.04 25.91
N PHE A 776 7.59 -21.93 25.66
CA PHE A 776 7.43 -21.32 24.35
C PHE A 776 7.93 -19.89 24.38
N VAL A 777 8.71 -19.52 23.37
CA VAL A 777 9.33 -18.19 23.29
C VAL A 777 8.97 -17.52 21.99
N ASN A 778 8.36 -16.35 22.08
CA ASN A 778 8.22 -15.43 20.93
C ASN A 778 9.10 -14.21 21.14
N ARG A 779 9.41 -13.56 20.03
CA ARG A 779 10.21 -12.35 20.03
C ARG A 779 9.52 -11.29 19.18
N THR A 780 9.54 -10.05 19.63
CA THR A 780 9.07 -8.94 18.78
C THR A 780 9.96 -8.81 17.55
N ARG A 781 9.38 -8.35 16.47
CA ARG A 781 10.10 -8.13 15.21
C ARG A 781 10.78 -6.77 15.23
N GLN A 782 12.04 -6.77 14.87
CA GLN A 782 12.89 -5.60 14.86
C GLN A 782 13.30 -5.23 13.43
N THR A 783 13.89 -4.06 13.32
CA THR A 783 14.42 -3.57 12.04
C THR A 783 15.89 -3.24 12.16
N LEU A 784 16.63 -3.48 11.07
CA LEU A 784 18.01 -3.03 10.93
C LEU A 784 18.16 -2.26 9.62
N THR A 785 18.60 -1.03 9.72
CA THR A 785 18.96 -0.22 8.56
C THR A 785 20.46 -0.21 8.35
N VAL A 786 20.90 -0.66 7.20
CA VAL A 786 22.30 -0.60 6.77
C VAL A 786 22.45 0.50 5.73
N SER A 787 23.38 1.42 5.95
CA SER A 787 23.61 2.55 5.06
C SER A 787 25.06 2.63 4.59
N LYS A 788 25.25 3.18 3.39
CA LYS A 788 26.55 3.30 2.76
C LYS A 788 26.94 4.75 2.48
N THR A 789 28.15 5.10 2.88
CA THR A 789 28.74 6.39 2.56
C THR A 789 30.11 6.19 1.91
N VAL A 790 30.41 6.93 0.87
CA VAL A 790 31.74 6.95 0.22
C VAL A 790 32.34 8.33 0.35
N ARG A 791 33.59 8.41 0.79
CA ARG A 791 34.36 9.65 1.02
C ARG A 791 35.73 9.62 0.31
N GLY A 792 36.34 10.75 0.26
CA GLY A 792 37.69 10.94 -0.32
C GLY A 792 37.67 11.29 -1.80
N GLU A 793 38.76 11.85 -2.28
CA GLU A 793 38.89 12.41 -3.62
C GLU A 793 38.81 11.34 -4.72
N LEU A 794 39.24 10.13 -4.40
CA LEU A 794 39.16 8.97 -5.29
C LEU A 794 37.97 8.06 -5.00
N GLY A 795 37.02 8.53 -4.19
CA GLY A 795 35.82 7.80 -3.82
C GLY A 795 34.81 7.77 -4.96
N ASP A 796 34.62 6.60 -5.58
CA ASP A 796 33.61 6.39 -6.61
C ASP A 796 32.22 6.20 -5.95
N ARG A 797 31.35 7.20 -6.05
CA ARG A 797 30.02 7.19 -5.48
C ARG A 797 29.01 6.37 -6.28
N ALA A 798 29.28 6.13 -7.54
CA ALA A 798 28.45 5.30 -8.39
C ALA A 798 28.69 3.81 -8.19
N LYS A 799 29.81 3.44 -7.55
CA LYS A 799 30.16 2.06 -7.28
C LYS A 799 29.20 1.42 -6.31
N ALA A 800 28.72 0.23 -6.67
CA ALA A 800 28.00 -0.65 -5.77
C ALA A 800 28.99 -1.49 -4.95
N PHE A 801 28.84 -1.49 -3.65
CA PHE A 801 29.63 -2.29 -2.73
C PHE A 801 28.81 -3.47 -2.27
N PRO A 802 29.32 -4.69 -2.40
CA PRO A 802 28.58 -5.90 -2.01
C PRO A 802 28.69 -6.12 -0.51
N PHE A 803 27.57 -6.57 0.05
CA PHE A 803 27.44 -6.88 1.46
C PHE A 803 26.84 -8.25 1.66
N THR A 804 27.20 -8.87 2.77
CA THR A 804 26.48 -10.00 3.34
C THR A 804 26.01 -9.66 4.75
N ALA A 805 24.84 -10.15 5.14
CA ALA A 805 24.39 -10.08 6.51
C ALA A 805 24.07 -11.49 7.01
N ALA A 806 24.70 -11.87 8.11
CA ALA A 806 24.44 -13.12 8.83
C ALA A 806 23.76 -12.80 10.15
N MET A 807 22.87 -13.69 10.56
CA MET A 807 22.13 -13.54 11.81
C MET A 807 22.36 -14.75 12.73
N THR A 808 22.58 -14.46 14.02
CA THR A 808 22.53 -15.47 15.05
C THR A 808 21.49 -15.10 16.09
N LEU A 809 20.82 -16.11 16.62
CA LEU A 809 19.85 -15.97 17.71
C LEU A 809 20.27 -16.94 18.82
N ASP A 810 20.44 -16.42 20.03
CA ASP A 810 20.94 -17.21 21.17
C ASP A 810 22.25 -17.95 20.85
N GLY A 811 23.11 -17.33 20.02
CA GLY A 811 24.39 -17.91 19.58
C GLY A 811 24.29 -18.95 18.45
N VAL A 812 23.09 -19.26 17.98
CA VAL A 812 22.86 -20.20 16.87
C VAL A 812 22.59 -19.44 15.60
N ALA A 813 23.20 -19.86 14.48
CA ALA A 813 22.94 -19.26 13.18
C ALA A 813 21.49 -19.55 12.75
N VAL A 814 20.79 -18.51 12.36
CA VAL A 814 19.42 -18.59 11.83
C VAL A 814 19.39 -17.92 10.45
N PRO A 815 18.60 -18.45 9.51
CA PRO A 815 18.51 -17.86 8.18
C PRO A 815 17.80 -16.51 8.23
N PHE A 816 18.24 -15.59 7.38
CA PHE A 816 17.53 -14.33 7.16
C PHE A 816 16.15 -14.61 6.57
N PRO A 817 15.11 -13.86 6.98
CA PRO A 817 13.81 -13.91 6.31
C PRO A 817 13.93 -13.38 4.88
N ALA A 818 13.03 -13.82 4.00
CA ALA A 818 12.92 -13.25 2.67
C ALA A 818 12.42 -11.79 2.78
N GLY A 819 12.88 -10.93 1.89
CA GLY A 819 12.52 -9.50 1.92
C GLY A 819 12.88 -8.80 0.61
N THR A 820 12.59 -7.51 0.57
CA THR A 820 12.85 -6.66 -0.60
C THR A 820 14.24 -6.05 -0.55
N GLY A 821 14.89 -5.95 -1.70
CA GLY A 821 16.19 -5.30 -1.82
C GLY A 821 17.41 -6.18 -1.55
N TYR A 822 17.22 -7.47 -1.27
CA TYR A 822 18.30 -8.46 -1.07
C TYR A 822 17.85 -9.86 -1.49
N THR A 823 18.80 -10.73 -1.70
CA THR A 823 18.58 -12.18 -1.88
C THR A 823 19.06 -12.93 -0.65
N VAL A 824 18.48 -14.09 -0.39
CA VAL A 824 18.95 -14.96 0.70
C VAL A 824 19.70 -16.14 0.08
N GLU A 825 21.00 -16.24 0.38
CA GLU A 825 21.88 -17.29 -0.11
C GLU A 825 22.55 -17.98 1.08
N ASN A 826 22.42 -19.27 1.17
CA ASN A 826 22.93 -20.07 2.31
C ASN A 826 22.52 -19.51 3.68
N GLY A 827 21.30 -18.97 3.79
CA GLY A 827 20.77 -18.39 5.04
C GLY A 827 21.26 -16.97 5.36
N GLN A 828 22.06 -16.37 4.51
CA GLN A 828 22.53 -14.98 4.65
C GLN A 828 21.85 -14.07 3.66
N ALA A 829 21.60 -12.84 4.05
CA ALA A 829 21.14 -11.80 3.12
C ALA A 829 22.33 -11.28 2.32
N VAL A 830 22.17 -11.21 1.00
CA VAL A 830 23.17 -10.69 0.05
C VAL A 830 22.58 -9.48 -0.66
N PHE A 831 23.30 -8.36 -0.64
CA PHE A 831 22.84 -7.10 -1.22
C PHE A 831 24.02 -6.20 -1.62
N SER A 832 23.71 -5.11 -2.28
CA SER A 832 24.72 -4.10 -2.60
C SER A 832 24.18 -2.70 -2.35
N LEU A 833 25.04 -1.81 -1.88
CA LEU A 833 24.71 -0.41 -1.64
C LEU A 833 25.75 0.51 -2.29
N ARG A 834 25.25 1.61 -2.84
CA ARG A 834 26.06 2.73 -3.33
C ARG A 834 26.08 3.85 -2.29
N HIS A 835 26.86 4.87 -2.58
CA HIS A 835 26.89 6.07 -1.76
C HIS A 835 25.50 6.68 -1.58
N GLY A 836 25.11 6.89 -0.33
CA GLY A 836 23.82 7.46 0.05
C GLY A 836 22.65 6.46 0.09
N GLU A 837 22.87 5.24 -0.38
CA GLU A 837 21.83 4.21 -0.32
C GLU A 837 21.77 3.55 1.06
N SER A 838 20.59 3.09 1.39
CA SER A 838 20.34 2.28 2.58
C SER A 838 19.37 1.14 2.27
N LEU A 839 19.51 0.07 3.01
CA LEU A 839 18.60 -1.07 3.00
C LEU A 839 18.11 -1.31 4.41
N THR A 840 16.80 -1.44 4.57
CA THR A 840 16.19 -1.79 5.85
C THR A 840 15.69 -3.22 5.81
N PHE A 841 16.25 -4.04 6.66
CA PHE A 841 15.76 -5.37 6.97
C PHE A 841 14.63 -5.25 8.00
N THR A 842 13.54 -5.92 7.76
CA THR A 842 12.37 -5.94 8.65
C THR A 842 12.07 -7.37 9.11
N GLY A 843 11.30 -7.49 10.16
CA GLY A 843 10.88 -8.80 10.65
C GLY A 843 11.97 -9.63 11.35
N LEU A 844 13.08 -9.02 11.75
CA LEU A 844 14.17 -9.67 12.45
C LEU A 844 13.81 -9.90 13.93
N PRO A 845 14.20 -11.01 14.58
CA PRO A 845 13.81 -11.26 15.96
C PRO A 845 14.57 -10.38 16.96
N TYR A 846 13.89 -9.94 17.99
CA TYR A 846 14.49 -9.30 19.15
C TYR A 846 15.60 -10.18 19.77
N GLY A 847 16.71 -9.57 20.13
CA GLY A 847 17.89 -10.25 20.68
C GLY A 847 18.75 -10.96 19.63
N ALA A 848 18.39 -10.90 18.34
CA ALA A 848 19.28 -11.40 17.31
C ALA A 848 20.51 -10.52 17.16
N VAL A 849 21.65 -11.14 16.96
CA VAL A 849 22.88 -10.46 16.59
C VAL A 849 23.04 -10.56 15.07
N VAL A 850 22.97 -9.41 14.43
CA VAL A 850 23.19 -9.33 12.99
C VAL A 850 24.59 -8.81 12.72
N THR A 851 25.36 -9.58 11.99
CA THR A 851 26.70 -9.20 11.52
C THR A 851 26.60 -8.87 10.02
N VAL A 852 26.88 -7.63 9.69
CA VAL A 852 26.94 -7.15 8.31
C VAL A 852 28.39 -6.99 7.90
N THR A 853 28.77 -7.55 6.77
CA THR A 853 30.13 -7.50 6.23
C THR A 853 30.08 -6.94 4.82
N GLU A 854 30.91 -5.96 4.57
CA GLU A 854 31.24 -5.51 3.22
C GLU A 854 32.27 -6.46 2.63
N THR A 855 31.87 -7.25 1.62
CA THR A 855 32.66 -8.39 1.12
C THR A 855 33.70 -8.00 0.08
N ALA A 856 33.59 -6.82 -0.53
CA ALA A 856 34.60 -6.30 -1.46
C ALA A 856 34.65 -4.78 -1.42
N HIS A 857 35.79 -4.24 -1.06
CA HIS A 857 35.97 -2.79 -0.87
C HIS A 857 37.11 -2.19 -1.69
N ASP A 858 37.81 -2.97 -2.53
CA ASP A 858 38.73 -2.53 -3.64
C ASP A 858 39.66 -1.38 -3.28
N GLY A 859 40.37 -1.52 -2.17
CA GLY A 859 41.34 -0.55 -1.72
C GLY A 859 40.80 0.72 -1.07
N TYR A 860 39.53 0.69 -0.65
CA TYR A 860 38.99 1.68 0.29
C TYR A 860 39.32 1.31 1.72
N ALA A 861 39.60 2.33 2.53
CA ALA A 861 39.56 2.16 3.99
C ALA A 861 38.09 2.14 4.43
N VAL A 862 37.69 1.06 5.08
CA VAL A 862 36.31 0.82 5.52
C VAL A 862 36.21 1.00 7.01
N ILE A 863 35.21 1.73 7.48
CA ILE A 863 34.81 1.78 8.88
C ILE A 863 33.29 1.60 8.97
N ASN A 864 32.83 0.99 10.05
CA ASN A 864 31.41 0.91 10.34
C ASN A 864 31.08 1.51 11.71
N SER A 865 29.81 1.77 11.97
CA SER A 865 29.34 2.44 13.18
C SER A 865 29.41 1.59 14.45
N SER A 866 29.68 0.27 14.35
CA SER A 866 29.72 -0.60 15.53
C SER A 866 31.13 -0.81 16.11
N ARG A 867 32.09 -1.24 15.26
CA ARG A 867 33.45 -1.61 15.72
C ARG A 867 34.57 -1.05 14.90
N GLY A 868 34.24 -0.49 13.73
CA GLY A 868 35.21 -0.16 12.69
C GLY A 868 35.55 -1.36 11.81
N GLY A 869 36.15 -1.08 10.62
CA GLY A 869 36.48 -2.07 9.61
C GLY A 869 35.31 -2.44 8.70
N ASP A 870 35.46 -3.56 8.01
CA ASP A 870 34.55 -4.04 6.96
C ASP A 870 33.40 -4.93 7.49
N SER A 871 33.40 -5.26 8.76
CA SER A 871 32.36 -6.07 9.40
C SER A 871 31.86 -5.41 10.69
N GLY A 872 30.57 -5.18 10.77
CA GLY A 872 29.89 -4.62 11.94
C GLY A 872 28.81 -5.54 12.47
N ALA A 873 28.68 -5.63 13.78
CA ALA A 873 27.63 -6.43 14.40
C ALA A 873 26.78 -5.56 15.31
N VAL A 874 25.50 -5.87 15.37
CA VAL A 874 24.54 -5.22 16.26
C VAL A 874 23.55 -6.23 16.80
N GLU A 875 23.28 -6.13 18.10
CA GLU A 875 22.20 -6.85 18.74
C GLU A 875 20.89 -6.06 18.63
N LEU A 876 19.84 -6.72 18.20
CA LEU A 876 18.55 -6.10 17.91
C LEU A 876 17.66 -6.05 19.16
N THR A 877 17.85 -5.03 19.98
CA THR A 877 16.96 -4.74 21.11
C THR A 877 15.98 -3.60 20.83
N GLY A 878 15.81 -3.23 19.59
CA GLY A 878 14.98 -2.19 19.03
C GLY A 878 15.36 -1.94 17.58
N ALA A 879 14.82 -0.88 16.98
CA ALA A 879 15.25 -0.44 15.66
C ALA A 879 16.73 -0.07 15.67
N ALA A 880 17.51 -0.71 14.84
CA ALA A 880 18.97 -0.57 14.82
C ALA A 880 19.47 -0.03 13.47
N SER A 881 20.66 0.54 13.48
CA SER A 881 21.31 0.98 12.26
C SER A 881 22.80 0.68 12.26
N LEU A 882 23.30 0.34 11.08
CA LEU A 882 24.74 0.22 10.79
C LEU A 882 25.11 1.10 9.60
N GLN A 883 26.11 1.91 9.77
CA GLN A 883 26.62 2.74 8.70
C GLN A 883 28.03 2.27 8.31
N PHE A 884 28.23 2.05 7.02
CA PHE A 884 29.55 1.74 6.45
C PHE A 884 30.06 2.95 5.69
N VAL A 885 31.27 3.36 6.01
CA VAL A 885 31.93 4.49 5.37
C VAL A 885 33.22 3.99 4.72
N ASN A 886 33.25 4.07 3.38
CA ASN A 886 34.45 3.77 2.61
C ASN A 886 35.16 5.07 2.23
N THR A 887 36.46 5.14 2.53
CA THR A 887 37.24 6.31 2.24
C THR A 887 38.39 5.92 1.31
N LYS A 888 38.55 6.67 0.21
CA LYS A 888 39.66 6.47 -0.71
C LYS A 888 40.27 7.82 -1.05
N HIS A 889 41.48 8.02 -0.56
CA HIS A 889 42.24 9.21 -0.81
C HIS A 889 43.30 8.97 -1.87
N ALA A 890 43.70 10.00 -2.58
CA ALA A 890 44.91 9.95 -3.42
C ALA A 890 46.10 9.67 -2.51
N VAL A 891 46.91 8.69 -2.88
CA VAL A 891 48.19 8.48 -2.18
C VAL A 891 49.05 9.69 -2.54
N PRO A 892 49.54 10.46 -1.58
CA PRO A 892 50.48 11.54 -1.89
C PRO A 892 51.72 10.95 -2.55
N ASP A 893 52.16 11.55 -3.66
CA ASP A 893 53.44 11.21 -4.26
C ASP A 893 54.54 11.32 -3.17
N MET A 894 55.15 10.20 -2.84
CA MET A 894 56.17 10.11 -1.80
C MET A 894 57.46 10.76 -2.27
N GLY A 895 57.54 12.04 -2.09
CA GLY A 895 58.75 12.78 -2.44
C GLY A 895 58.92 14.07 -1.66
N LEU A 896 58.87 14.05 -0.33
CA LEU A 896 59.54 15.01 0.56
C LEU A 896 59.30 14.62 2.04
N PRO A 897 60.30 14.82 2.94
CA PRO A 897 60.20 14.30 4.31
C PRO A 897 59.27 15.13 5.17
N ALA A 898 58.62 14.43 6.04
CA ALA A 898 57.66 14.96 7.03
C ALA A 898 58.26 15.96 8.00
N PRO A 899 57.52 16.90 8.50
CA PRO A 899 57.59 17.28 9.91
C PRO A 899 56.37 16.80 10.69
N THR A 900 56.69 16.20 11.79
CA THR A 900 55.83 15.80 12.89
C THR A 900 54.95 16.92 13.39
N ALA A 901 53.67 16.70 13.53
CA ALA A 901 52.83 17.05 14.68
C ALA A 901 51.36 16.69 14.46
N LEU A 902 50.84 15.88 15.30
CA LEU A 902 49.43 15.74 15.61
C LEU A 902 48.82 17.11 16.01
N PRO A 903 47.50 17.29 15.85
CA PRO A 903 46.63 16.82 16.90
C PRO A 903 45.31 16.15 16.45
N VAL A 904 44.98 15.14 17.17
CA VAL A 904 43.64 14.57 17.36
C VAL A 904 42.70 15.68 17.82
N PHE A 905 41.60 15.88 17.13
CA PHE A 905 40.42 16.49 17.73
C PHE A 905 39.19 15.63 17.47
N LEU A 906 38.76 15.02 18.53
CA LEU A 906 37.45 14.46 18.78
C LEU A 906 36.35 15.46 18.37
N LEU A 907 35.35 14.94 17.68
CA LEU A 907 34.01 15.49 17.74
C LEU A 907 33.08 14.44 18.34
N ALA A 908 33.11 14.36 19.66
CA ALA A 908 32.00 13.84 20.45
C ALA A 908 31.21 15.07 20.94
N GLY A 909 29.99 15.17 20.51
CA GLY A 909 29.15 16.28 20.94
C GLY A 909 27.76 16.21 20.38
N ALA A 910 26.88 15.38 20.96
CA ALA A 910 25.47 15.66 21.14
C ALA A 910 24.68 14.38 21.48
N CYS A 911 24.94 13.79 22.62
CA CYS A 911 23.97 12.92 23.35
C CYS A 911 24.33 12.92 24.84
N GLY A 912 24.26 14.08 25.46
CA GLY A 912 24.60 14.26 26.86
C GLY A 912 23.75 15.32 27.55
N ALA A 913 22.43 15.22 27.46
CA ALA A 913 21.57 16.11 28.22
C ALA A 913 20.22 15.47 28.53
N LEU A 914 20.21 14.30 29.20
CA LEU A 914 18.99 13.80 29.84
C LEU A 914 19.31 12.70 30.92
N ALA A 915 20.45 12.81 31.59
CA ALA A 915 20.78 11.88 32.64
C ALA A 915 21.31 12.59 33.91
N LEU A 916 20.76 13.76 34.25
CA LEU A 916 21.13 14.47 35.47
C LEU A 916 19.94 15.19 36.11
N LEU A 917 18.84 14.46 36.36
CA LEU A 917 17.79 14.92 37.25
C LEU A 917 17.02 13.73 37.86
N ARG A 918 17.71 12.84 38.56
CA ARG A 918 17.08 11.96 39.54
C ARG A 918 18.14 11.41 40.53
N ARG A 919 18.66 12.29 41.34
CA ARG A 919 19.20 11.93 42.66
C ARG A 919 18.90 13.08 43.61
N ARG A 920 17.82 12.92 44.32
CA ARG A 920 17.61 13.34 45.72
C ARG A 920 16.14 13.30 46.08
N ARG A 921 15.75 12.28 46.72
CA ARG A 921 15.19 12.37 48.08
C ARG A 921 14.86 10.98 48.57
N HIS A 922 15.73 10.55 49.45
CA HIS A 922 15.42 9.61 50.49
C HIS A 922 14.66 10.34 51.57
N THR A 923 13.94 9.52 52.38
CA THR A 923 13.33 9.73 53.69
C THR A 923 11.93 10.38 53.64
N LEU A 924 10.94 9.60 53.79
CA LEU A 924 10.17 9.14 54.93
C LEU A 924 9.19 8.08 54.48
#